data_46bd6c341baf2880200b7300bde8ddd2
#
_entry.id   46bd6c341baf2880200b7300bde8ddd2
#
_cell.length_a   1.000
_cell.length_b   1.000
_cell.length_c   1.000
_cell.angle_alpha   90.00
_cell.angle_beta   90.00
_cell.angle_gamma   90.00
#
_symmetry.space_group_name_H-M   'P 1'
#
loop_
_entity.id
_entity.type
_entity.pdbx_description
1 polymer ?
#
loop_
_entity_poly.entity_id
_entity_poly.type
_entity_poly.pdbx_seq_one_letter_code
_entity_poly.pdbx_strand_id
1 'polypeptide(L)'
;MDYTIFILLLPLLSFLLIGVVDLDITKTGKVWSHKAAGLIGTISLALVTILSYTTAYQYFFATERLSDGTFPTIVPFNFTWLPLGSLHFDLGVLLDPISVMMLVVISTVSLMVHLYSFGYMHGERGFQRYYAYLSLFTMSMLGLVLATNIFQMYLFWELVGVSSYLLIGFYYTSPAAIAASKKAFIVTRFADMFFLVGILIFGYFAHTFNFDFGAHIQYGAGAATFLPVAISKEVAAAGFLIPTALVLMFIGGAGKSAMFPLHIWLPDAMEGPTPVSALIHAATMVVAGVVQIARMFPMWMEYAPSSLSIVVWVGAITAFYAAAVACVQSDIKRVLAFSTISQIAFMMVALGASLPGHEGALIDNHASLGYMAGLFHLFTHAMFKACLFLGAGCIIHAVHSNEMSKMGGLRKYMPITHITFLISCLAIAGIPGLSGFFSKDEIITACFHYSPVLGWWMTMVAAMTAFYMFRLYYGIFWGQDNSEQYAHHTPHESPWTMTLPLIILSVITLGAGWMPFGHFISAAGTAYDIHLDSSIAITSSVIAVLSIALATYIYAGKKQPIAEKMQAALPNLHQWAYKRFYMDEVYQFVTHRIIFRYISRPIAWFDRHIIDGFFDFLAWGTQRLSLCIRGLQNGSVQTYAFVFLLGTLVLLLIMIL
;
A
#
# COMPACT_ATOMS: atom_id res chain seq x y z
N MET A 1 -16.06 -22.05 -8.83
CA MET A 1 -15.15 -20.85 -8.89
C MET A 1 -13.67 -21.23 -9.09
N ASP A 2 -13.37 -22.42 -9.55
CA ASP A 2 -12.00 -22.95 -9.73
C ASP A 2 -11.15 -22.11 -10.70
N TYR A 3 -11.80 -21.36 -11.59
CA TYR A 3 -11.12 -20.44 -12.52
C TYR A 3 -10.43 -19.24 -11.83
N THR A 4 -10.69 -18.99 -10.55
CA THR A 4 -10.12 -17.81 -9.84
C THR A 4 -8.60 -17.86 -9.72
N ILE A 5 -7.99 -19.04 -9.83
CA ILE A 5 -6.52 -19.18 -9.90
C ILE A 5 -5.94 -18.41 -11.11
N PHE A 6 -6.68 -18.31 -12.23
CA PHE A 6 -6.25 -17.57 -13.41
C PHE A 6 -6.16 -16.05 -13.15
N ILE A 7 -6.87 -15.53 -12.14
CA ILE A 7 -6.75 -14.12 -11.72
C ILE A 7 -5.31 -13.82 -11.27
N LEU A 8 -4.63 -14.78 -10.64
CA LEU A 8 -3.22 -14.67 -10.25
C LEU A 8 -2.26 -15.06 -11.39
N LEU A 9 -2.59 -16.10 -12.14
CA LEU A 9 -1.69 -16.64 -13.16
C LEU A 9 -1.58 -15.72 -14.38
N LEU A 10 -2.64 -15.07 -14.84
CA LEU A 10 -2.61 -14.23 -16.02
C LEU A 10 -1.62 -13.04 -15.92
N PRO A 11 -1.62 -12.24 -14.82
CA PRO A 11 -0.63 -11.17 -14.69
C PRO A 11 0.80 -11.71 -14.49
N LEU A 12 0.97 -12.87 -13.84
CA LEU A 12 2.26 -13.54 -13.71
C LEU A 12 2.80 -13.98 -15.08
N LEU A 13 1.96 -14.62 -15.88
CA LEU A 13 2.34 -15.01 -17.25
C LEU A 13 2.65 -13.79 -18.12
N SER A 14 1.87 -12.71 -17.99
CA SER A 14 2.15 -11.44 -18.67
C SER A 14 3.54 -10.90 -18.28
N PHE A 15 3.86 -10.87 -16.99
CA PHE A 15 5.18 -10.47 -16.51
C PHE A 15 6.31 -11.30 -17.09
N LEU A 16 6.17 -12.64 -17.07
CA LEU A 16 7.18 -13.56 -17.61
C LEU A 16 7.34 -13.41 -19.12
N LEU A 17 6.24 -13.34 -19.87
CA LEU A 17 6.27 -13.21 -21.33
C LEU A 17 6.91 -11.89 -21.75
N ILE A 18 6.52 -10.77 -21.13
CA ILE A 18 7.09 -9.46 -21.45
C ILE A 18 8.57 -9.40 -21.04
N GLY A 19 8.93 -9.98 -19.89
CA GLY A 19 10.32 -10.03 -19.42
C GLY A 19 11.24 -10.85 -20.34
N VAL A 20 10.78 -11.99 -20.85
CA VAL A 20 11.54 -12.81 -21.82
C VAL A 20 11.74 -12.05 -23.13
N VAL A 21 10.70 -11.37 -23.62
CA VAL A 21 10.78 -10.55 -24.84
C VAL A 21 11.78 -9.40 -24.67
N ASP A 22 11.83 -8.74 -23.52
CA ASP A 22 12.80 -7.67 -23.24
C ASP A 22 14.26 -8.21 -23.24
N LEU A 23 14.47 -9.39 -22.66
CA LEU A 23 15.78 -10.07 -22.69
C LEU A 23 16.25 -10.42 -24.10
N ASP A 24 15.35 -10.85 -24.96
CA ASP A 24 15.66 -11.19 -26.35
C ASP A 24 16.01 -9.94 -27.19
N ILE A 25 15.29 -8.85 -26.98
CA ILE A 25 15.57 -7.55 -27.61
C ILE A 25 16.97 -7.05 -27.24
N THR A 26 17.36 -7.14 -25.99
CA THR A 26 18.69 -6.69 -25.53
C THR A 26 19.82 -7.52 -26.12
N LYS A 27 19.58 -8.79 -26.46
CA LYS A 27 20.57 -9.70 -27.08
C LYS A 27 20.61 -9.59 -28.60
N THR A 28 19.46 -9.46 -29.25
CA THR A 28 19.36 -9.55 -30.72
C THR A 28 19.32 -8.19 -31.42
N GLY A 29 19.15 -7.10 -30.69
CA GLY A 29 19.02 -5.75 -31.24
C GLY A 29 17.75 -5.53 -32.07
N LYS A 30 16.85 -6.53 -32.17
CA LYS A 30 15.58 -6.41 -32.88
C LYS A 30 14.55 -5.75 -31.97
N VAL A 31 14.07 -4.59 -32.34
CA VAL A 31 13.03 -3.87 -31.64
C VAL A 31 11.69 -4.54 -31.94
N TRP A 32 11.22 -5.40 -31.05
CA TRP A 32 9.79 -5.76 -31.03
C TRP A 32 8.99 -4.49 -30.76
N SER A 33 7.85 -4.37 -31.44
CA SER A 33 7.02 -3.18 -31.32
C SER A 33 6.65 -2.96 -29.85
N HIS A 34 6.95 -1.76 -29.30
CA HIS A 34 6.52 -1.32 -27.96
C HIS A 34 5.02 -1.61 -27.71
N LYS A 35 4.21 -1.58 -28.79
CA LYS A 35 2.79 -1.90 -28.76
C LYS A 35 2.49 -3.34 -28.30
N ALA A 36 3.35 -4.31 -28.60
CA ALA A 36 3.10 -5.71 -28.24
C ALA A 36 3.13 -5.93 -26.72
N ALA A 37 4.13 -5.39 -26.01
CA ALA A 37 4.22 -5.51 -24.55
C ALA A 37 3.02 -4.84 -23.86
N GLY A 38 2.66 -3.64 -24.32
CA GLY A 38 1.48 -2.94 -23.81
C GLY A 38 0.19 -3.72 -24.07
N LEU A 39 0.02 -4.33 -25.26
CA LEU A 39 -1.15 -5.14 -25.57
C LEU A 39 -1.23 -6.40 -24.71
N ILE A 40 -0.13 -7.15 -24.54
CA ILE A 40 -0.08 -8.34 -23.69
C ILE A 40 -0.50 -7.98 -22.26
N GLY A 41 0.11 -6.95 -21.67
CA GLY A 41 -0.23 -6.48 -20.32
C GLY A 41 -1.69 -6.07 -20.21
N THR A 42 -2.19 -5.24 -21.12
CA THR A 42 -3.56 -4.72 -21.05
C THR A 42 -4.61 -5.79 -21.33
N ILE A 43 -4.40 -6.70 -22.28
CA ILE A 43 -5.32 -7.82 -22.54
C ILE A 43 -5.34 -8.78 -21.35
N SER A 44 -4.18 -9.11 -20.77
CA SER A 44 -4.10 -9.90 -19.55
C SER A 44 -4.96 -9.29 -18.43
N LEU A 45 -4.81 -7.99 -18.19
CA LEU A 45 -5.58 -7.28 -17.15
C LEU A 45 -7.06 -7.13 -17.50
N ALA A 46 -7.42 -7.01 -18.77
CA ALA A 46 -8.82 -7.02 -19.19
C ALA A 46 -9.48 -8.39 -18.88
N LEU A 47 -8.79 -9.49 -19.15
CA LEU A 47 -9.25 -10.82 -18.78
C LEU A 47 -9.38 -10.98 -17.26
N VAL A 48 -8.36 -10.54 -16.50
CA VAL A 48 -8.40 -10.53 -15.02
C VAL A 48 -9.61 -9.73 -14.52
N THR A 49 -9.87 -8.58 -15.11
CA THR A 49 -11.02 -7.73 -14.72
C THR A 49 -12.34 -8.45 -14.99
N ILE A 50 -12.50 -9.07 -16.17
CA ILE A 50 -13.71 -9.86 -16.50
C ILE A 50 -13.89 -11.00 -15.48
N LEU A 51 -12.83 -11.76 -15.18
CA LEU A 51 -12.89 -12.84 -14.20
C LEU A 51 -13.23 -12.32 -12.80
N SER A 52 -12.65 -11.18 -12.38
CA SER A 52 -12.91 -10.56 -11.09
C SER A 52 -14.36 -10.10 -10.95
N TYR A 53 -14.92 -9.46 -11.97
CA TYR A 53 -16.31 -9.05 -11.98
C TYR A 53 -17.28 -10.24 -12.04
N THR A 54 -16.93 -11.28 -12.79
CA THR A 54 -17.69 -12.54 -12.80
C THR A 54 -17.69 -13.19 -11.42
N THR A 55 -16.52 -13.22 -10.76
CA THR A 55 -16.40 -13.74 -9.39
C THR A 55 -17.24 -12.92 -8.42
N ALA A 56 -17.20 -11.59 -8.51
CA ALA A 56 -17.99 -10.70 -7.66
C ALA A 56 -19.49 -10.90 -7.86
N TYR A 57 -19.94 -11.03 -9.11
CA TYR A 57 -21.34 -11.32 -9.41
C TYR A 57 -21.77 -12.67 -8.85
N GLN A 58 -20.98 -13.73 -9.09
CA GLN A 58 -21.30 -15.06 -8.57
C GLN A 58 -21.30 -15.09 -7.05
N TYR A 59 -20.34 -14.43 -6.41
CA TYR A 59 -20.19 -14.43 -4.95
C TYR A 59 -21.33 -13.66 -4.26
N PHE A 60 -21.61 -12.43 -4.68
CA PHE A 60 -22.55 -11.56 -3.99
C PHE A 60 -24.02 -11.78 -4.39
N PHE A 61 -24.29 -12.27 -5.60
CA PHE A 61 -25.66 -12.35 -6.14
C PHE A 61 -26.12 -13.75 -6.48
N ALA A 62 -25.23 -14.71 -6.74
CA ALA A 62 -25.60 -16.07 -7.09
C ALA A 62 -25.31 -17.10 -5.98
N THR A 63 -24.45 -16.77 -4.99
CA THR A 63 -24.19 -17.65 -3.84
C THR A 63 -25.22 -17.38 -2.75
N GLU A 64 -25.83 -18.45 -2.24
CA GLU A 64 -26.78 -18.37 -1.12
C GLU A 64 -26.02 -17.99 0.17
N ARG A 65 -26.62 -17.10 0.95
CA ARG A 65 -26.12 -16.78 2.28
C ARG A 65 -26.35 -17.96 3.22
N LEU A 66 -25.53 -18.06 4.24
CA LEU A 66 -25.69 -19.06 5.30
C LEU A 66 -26.95 -18.78 6.12
N SER A 67 -27.38 -19.76 6.94
CA SER A 67 -28.57 -19.66 7.77
C SER A 67 -28.57 -18.49 8.75
N ASP A 68 -27.39 -17.97 9.09
CA ASP A 68 -27.17 -16.80 9.94
C ASP A 68 -27.17 -15.46 9.15
N GLY A 69 -27.37 -15.50 7.84
CA GLY A 69 -27.39 -14.33 6.96
C GLY A 69 -26.02 -13.88 6.48
N THR A 70 -24.93 -14.57 6.84
CA THR A 70 -23.58 -14.24 6.42
C THR A 70 -23.24 -14.81 5.05
N PHE A 71 -22.23 -14.26 4.36
CA PHE A 71 -21.65 -14.84 3.16
C PHE A 71 -20.69 -15.98 3.51
N PRO A 72 -20.72 -17.11 2.76
CA PRO A 72 -19.78 -18.20 3.00
C PRO A 72 -18.37 -17.79 2.59
N THR A 73 -17.38 -18.23 3.35
CA THR A 73 -15.98 -18.18 2.90
C THR A 73 -15.71 -19.36 1.98
N ILE A 74 -15.21 -19.11 0.78
CA ILE A 74 -14.97 -20.14 -0.24
C ILE A 74 -13.48 -20.21 -0.52
N VAL A 75 -12.91 -21.41 -0.48
CA VAL A 75 -11.51 -21.68 -0.83
C VAL A 75 -11.48 -22.61 -2.05
N PRO A 76 -11.51 -22.04 -3.27
CA PRO A 76 -11.54 -22.84 -4.50
C PRO A 76 -10.27 -23.64 -4.73
N PHE A 77 -9.15 -23.14 -4.25
CA PHE A 77 -7.85 -23.74 -4.43
C PHE A 77 -7.01 -23.55 -3.16
N ASN A 78 -6.42 -24.65 -2.65
CA ASN A 78 -5.45 -24.63 -1.57
C ASN A 78 -4.41 -25.74 -1.79
N PHE A 79 -3.15 -25.41 -1.59
CA PHE A 79 -2.03 -26.31 -1.79
C PHE A 79 -1.02 -26.12 -0.66
N THR A 80 -0.71 -27.19 0.06
CA THR A 80 0.32 -27.17 1.10
C THR A 80 1.71 -27.14 0.47
N TRP A 81 2.38 -26.00 0.57
CA TRP A 81 3.71 -25.78 0.02
C TRP A 81 4.81 -26.34 0.92
N LEU A 82 4.71 -26.09 2.26
CA LEU A 82 5.73 -26.52 3.22
C LEU A 82 5.08 -27.01 4.52
N PRO A 83 5.13 -28.30 4.85
CA PRO A 83 4.74 -28.83 6.13
C PRO A 83 5.92 -28.76 7.12
N LEU A 84 5.72 -28.17 8.29
CA LEU A 84 6.68 -28.11 9.40
C LEU A 84 6.05 -28.64 10.70
N GLY A 85 6.08 -29.94 10.90
CA GLY A 85 5.43 -30.58 12.06
C GLY A 85 3.91 -30.39 12.02
N SER A 86 3.37 -29.70 13.01
CA SER A 86 1.94 -29.36 13.07
C SER A 86 1.57 -28.10 12.28
N LEU A 87 2.56 -27.28 11.88
CA LEU A 87 2.35 -26.07 11.10
C LEU A 87 2.39 -26.38 9.61
N HIS A 88 1.40 -25.88 8.88
CA HIS A 88 1.31 -25.99 7.43
C HIS A 88 1.35 -24.61 6.81
N PHE A 89 2.19 -24.45 5.77
CA PHE A 89 2.27 -23.26 4.96
C PHE A 89 1.56 -23.53 3.65
N ASP A 90 0.36 -23.00 3.52
CA ASP A 90 -0.49 -23.20 2.36
C ASP A 90 -0.40 -22.02 1.41
N LEU A 91 -0.55 -22.32 0.11
CA LEU A 91 -0.75 -21.32 -0.94
C LEU A 91 -2.11 -21.59 -1.59
N GLY A 92 -2.98 -20.61 -1.54
CA GLY A 92 -4.34 -20.81 -2.01
C GLY A 92 -5.01 -19.52 -2.44
N VAL A 93 -6.30 -19.64 -2.71
CA VAL A 93 -7.21 -18.55 -3.06
C VAL A 93 -8.38 -18.58 -2.09
N LEU A 94 -8.57 -17.49 -1.37
CA LEU A 94 -9.67 -17.31 -0.44
C LEU A 94 -10.63 -16.25 -0.98
N LEU A 95 -11.91 -16.57 -1.05
CA LEU A 95 -12.98 -15.69 -1.45
C LEU A 95 -13.90 -15.44 -0.25
N ASP A 96 -13.93 -14.19 0.16
CA ASP A 96 -14.82 -13.65 1.18
C ASP A 96 -15.21 -12.20 0.78
N PRO A 97 -16.09 -11.51 1.50
CA PRO A 97 -16.51 -10.17 1.13
C PRO A 97 -15.35 -9.18 0.90
N ILE A 98 -14.29 -9.22 1.73
CA ILE A 98 -13.14 -8.32 1.60
C ILE A 98 -12.35 -8.64 0.33
N SER A 99 -11.97 -9.91 0.14
CA SER A 99 -11.17 -10.32 -1.02
C SER A 99 -11.89 -10.06 -2.33
N VAL A 100 -13.19 -10.36 -2.41
CA VAL A 100 -14.00 -10.13 -3.61
C VAL A 100 -14.18 -8.65 -3.92
N MET A 101 -14.41 -7.81 -2.91
CA MET A 101 -14.41 -6.34 -3.08
C MET A 101 -13.07 -5.85 -3.60
N MET A 102 -11.98 -6.32 -3.00
CA MET A 102 -10.62 -5.93 -3.40
C MET A 102 -10.26 -6.42 -4.81
N LEU A 103 -10.76 -7.57 -5.25
CA LEU A 103 -10.62 -8.01 -6.65
C LEU A 103 -11.20 -6.99 -7.62
N VAL A 104 -12.40 -6.48 -7.34
CA VAL A 104 -13.05 -5.45 -8.17
C VAL A 104 -12.23 -4.15 -8.17
N VAL A 105 -11.79 -3.71 -6.99
CA VAL A 105 -11.02 -2.46 -6.84
C VAL A 105 -9.68 -2.54 -7.58
N ILE A 106 -8.89 -3.59 -7.31
CA ILE A 106 -7.54 -3.73 -7.86
C ILE A 106 -7.60 -3.93 -9.38
N SER A 107 -8.48 -4.82 -9.87
CA SER A 107 -8.56 -5.12 -11.30
C SER A 107 -9.03 -3.91 -12.10
N THR A 108 -10.02 -3.15 -11.60
CA THR A 108 -10.52 -1.93 -12.27
C THR A 108 -9.42 -0.88 -12.38
N VAL A 109 -8.80 -0.52 -11.26
CA VAL A 109 -7.76 0.53 -11.26
C VAL A 109 -6.54 0.08 -12.07
N SER A 110 -6.10 -1.18 -11.93
CA SER A 110 -4.96 -1.69 -12.71
C SER A 110 -5.23 -1.70 -14.21
N LEU A 111 -6.42 -2.09 -14.65
CA LEU A 111 -6.80 -2.03 -16.07
C LEU A 111 -6.79 -0.59 -16.60
N MET A 112 -7.35 0.35 -15.84
CA MET A 112 -7.36 1.77 -16.21
C MET A 112 -5.92 2.32 -16.32
N VAL A 113 -5.04 1.94 -15.38
CA VAL A 113 -3.63 2.34 -15.40
C VAL A 113 -2.88 1.71 -16.60
N HIS A 114 -3.12 0.43 -16.92
CA HIS A 114 -2.51 -0.19 -18.11
C HIS A 114 -2.95 0.50 -19.39
N LEU A 115 -4.24 0.78 -19.55
CA LEU A 115 -4.75 1.50 -20.71
C LEU A 115 -4.20 2.93 -20.81
N TYR A 116 -4.17 3.66 -19.70
CA TYR A 116 -3.62 5.01 -19.62
C TYR A 116 -2.13 5.06 -20.00
N SER A 117 -1.38 4.06 -19.60
CA SER A 117 0.07 4.00 -19.81
C SER A 117 0.47 3.86 -21.27
N PHE A 118 -0.42 3.43 -22.18
CA PHE A 118 -0.16 3.49 -23.63
C PHE A 118 0.11 4.91 -24.12
N GLY A 119 -0.65 5.88 -23.64
CA GLY A 119 -0.45 7.28 -24.01
C GLY A 119 0.70 7.92 -23.23
N TYR A 120 0.70 7.75 -21.90
CA TYR A 120 1.64 8.42 -21.01
C TYR A 120 3.09 7.97 -21.18
N MET A 121 3.34 6.68 -21.36
CA MET A 121 4.68 6.11 -21.51
C MET A 121 5.13 5.98 -22.98
N HIS A 122 4.37 6.57 -23.90
CA HIS A 122 4.70 6.51 -25.33
C HIS A 122 6.06 7.15 -25.61
N GLY A 123 6.97 6.39 -26.23
CA GLY A 123 8.32 6.87 -26.56
C GLY A 123 9.34 6.77 -25.40
N GLU A 124 8.92 6.38 -24.19
CA GLU A 124 9.83 6.20 -23.06
C GLU A 124 10.72 4.97 -23.20
N ARG A 125 11.99 5.12 -22.81
CA ARG A 125 12.93 3.99 -22.76
C ARG A 125 12.53 2.99 -21.69
N GLY A 126 12.48 1.70 -22.04
CA GLY A 126 12.10 0.65 -21.10
C GLY A 126 10.58 0.46 -20.97
N PHE A 127 9.81 0.82 -21.98
CA PHE A 127 8.36 0.62 -22.03
C PHE A 127 7.94 -0.83 -21.72
N GLN A 128 8.66 -1.85 -22.28
CA GLN A 128 8.42 -3.26 -22.01
C GLN A 128 8.64 -3.57 -20.53
N ARG A 129 9.79 -3.15 -19.98
CA ARG A 129 10.13 -3.34 -18.56
C ARG A 129 9.08 -2.69 -17.65
N TYR A 130 8.55 -1.53 -18.03
CA TYR A 130 7.48 -0.87 -17.30
C TYR A 130 6.22 -1.74 -17.21
N TYR A 131 5.75 -2.29 -18.33
CA TYR A 131 4.57 -3.17 -18.35
C TYR A 131 4.80 -4.50 -17.62
N ALA A 132 6.00 -5.06 -17.70
CA ALA A 132 6.37 -6.22 -16.90
C ALA A 132 6.24 -5.92 -15.39
N TYR A 133 6.81 -4.81 -14.92
CA TYR A 133 6.73 -4.43 -13.51
C TYR A 133 5.30 -4.11 -13.06
N LEU A 134 4.47 -3.49 -13.91
CA LEU A 134 3.06 -3.27 -13.62
C LEU A 134 2.30 -4.59 -13.43
N SER A 135 2.53 -5.55 -14.33
CA SER A 135 1.90 -6.88 -14.25
C SER A 135 2.32 -7.63 -12.98
N LEU A 136 3.62 -7.60 -12.63
CA LEU A 136 4.14 -8.17 -11.38
C LEU A 136 3.51 -7.52 -10.15
N PHE A 137 3.42 -6.20 -10.14
CA PHE A 137 2.84 -5.45 -9.02
C PHE A 137 1.35 -5.77 -8.83
N THR A 138 0.58 -5.84 -9.92
CA THR A 138 -0.83 -6.20 -9.86
C THR A 138 -1.03 -7.64 -9.39
N MET A 139 -0.23 -8.59 -9.89
CA MET A 139 -0.23 -9.98 -9.42
C MET A 139 0.07 -10.07 -7.92
N SER A 140 1.08 -9.34 -7.47
CA SER A 140 1.48 -9.31 -6.06
C SER A 140 0.35 -8.82 -5.16
N MET A 141 -0.36 -7.78 -5.58
CA MET A 141 -1.47 -7.24 -4.80
C MET A 141 -2.70 -8.15 -4.81
N LEU A 142 -3.02 -8.77 -5.96
CA LEU A 142 -4.08 -9.77 -6.05
C LEU A 142 -3.78 -10.97 -5.15
N GLY A 143 -2.54 -11.46 -5.15
CA GLY A 143 -2.11 -12.56 -4.28
C GLY A 143 -2.18 -12.22 -2.79
N LEU A 144 -1.93 -10.95 -2.42
CA LEU A 144 -2.05 -10.47 -1.05
C LEU A 144 -3.51 -10.55 -0.56
N VAL A 145 -4.46 -10.08 -1.36
CA VAL A 145 -5.87 -10.02 -0.93
C VAL A 145 -6.58 -11.37 -1.01
N LEU A 146 -6.11 -12.28 -1.87
CA LEU A 146 -6.62 -13.64 -2.01
C LEU A 146 -5.94 -14.66 -1.10
N ALA A 147 -5.03 -14.24 -0.23
CA ALA A 147 -4.28 -15.13 0.63
C ALA A 147 -5.20 -15.93 1.58
N THR A 148 -4.93 -17.21 1.72
CA THR A 148 -5.66 -18.12 2.62
C THR A 148 -5.11 -18.07 4.05
N ASN A 149 -3.92 -17.53 4.23
CA ASN A 149 -3.27 -17.44 5.53
C ASN A 149 -2.38 -16.19 5.62
N ILE A 150 -2.02 -15.82 6.86
CA ILE A 150 -1.25 -14.61 7.11
C ILE A 150 0.19 -14.70 6.59
N PHE A 151 0.76 -15.91 6.51
CA PHE A 151 2.10 -16.10 5.98
C PHE A 151 2.13 -15.93 4.45
N GLN A 152 1.14 -16.47 3.73
CA GLN A 152 0.95 -16.20 2.31
C GLN A 152 0.72 -14.71 2.06
N MET A 153 -0.11 -14.04 2.89
CA MET A 153 -0.28 -12.59 2.84
C MET A 153 1.06 -11.88 2.97
N TYR A 154 1.91 -12.27 3.93
CA TYR A 154 3.23 -11.70 4.13
C TYR A 154 4.15 -11.91 2.93
N LEU A 155 4.13 -13.09 2.30
CA LEU A 155 4.93 -13.38 1.10
C LEU A 155 4.57 -12.41 -0.04
N PHE A 156 3.28 -12.25 -0.33
CA PHE A 156 2.83 -11.29 -1.34
C PHE A 156 3.02 -9.83 -0.89
N TRP A 157 2.95 -9.55 0.39
CA TRP A 157 3.30 -8.25 0.98
C TRP A 157 4.72 -7.83 0.66
N GLU A 158 5.64 -8.74 0.78
CA GLU A 158 7.04 -8.56 0.43
C GLU A 158 7.21 -8.35 -1.09
N LEU A 159 6.47 -9.10 -1.90
CA LEU A 159 6.52 -8.96 -3.35
C LEU A 159 5.93 -7.63 -3.84
N VAL A 160 4.87 -7.12 -3.19
CA VAL A 160 4.37 -5.74 -3.39
C VAL A 160 5.47 -4.72 -3.08
N GLY A 161 6.24 -4.93 -2.01
CA GLY A 161 7.37 -4.08 -1.66
C GLY A 161 8.46 -4.04 -2.73
N VAL A 162 8.86 -5.21 -3.24
CA VAL A 162 9.88 -5.32 -4.30
C VAL A 162 9.38 -4.71 -5.62
N SER A 163 8.17 -5.05 -6.03
CA SER A 163 7.61 -4.53 -7.29
C SER A 163 7.40 -3.01 -7.25
N SER A 164 7.01 -2.45 -6.10
CA SER A 164 6.93 -1.00 -5.91
C SER A 164 8.32 -0.33 -5.97
N TYR A 165 9.35 -0.94 -5.38
CA TYR A 165 10.73 -0.48 -5.49
C TYR A 165 11.18 -0.36 -6.95
N LEU A 166 10.89 -1.39 -7.78
CA LEU A 166 11.21 -1.40 -9.20
C LEU A 166 10.46 -0.32 -9.98
N LEU A 167 9.20 -0.07 -9.64
CA LEU A 167 8.35 0.93 -10.29
C LEU A 167 8.71 2.37 -9.87
N ILE A 168 8.97 2.64 -8.60
CA ILE A 168 9.42 3.96 -8.11
C ILE A 168 10.79 4.29 -8.70
N GLY A 169 11.69 3.31 -8.74
CA GLY A 169 13.03 3.41 -9.33
C GLY A 169 13.07 3.21 -10.85
N PHE A 170 11.94 3.31 -11.56
CA PHE A 170 11.88 3.07 -13.00
C PHE A 170 12.90 3.92 -13.77
N TYR A 171 13.02 5.19 -13.42
CA TYR A 171 14.04 6.12 -13.94
C TYR A 171 15.38 5.93 -13.20
N TYR A 172 15.95 4.74 -13.29
CA TYR A 172 17.15 4.32 -12.54
C TYR A 172 18.43 5.11 -12.86
N THR A 173 18.40 5.99 -13.85
CA THR A 173 19.49 6.94 -14.15
C THR A 173 19.35 8.25 -13.38
N SER A 174 18.17 8.54 -12.79
CA SER A 174 17.92 9.72 -11.97
C SER A 174 18.35 9.46 -10.52
N PRO A 175 19.29 10.25 -9.96
CA PRO A 175 19.67 10.12 -8.55
C PRO A 175 18.50 10.28 -7.58
N ALA A 176 17.52 11.14 -7.92
CA ALA A 176 16.33 11.36 -7.11
C ALA A 176 15.45 10.10 -7.07
N ALA A 177 15.19 9.45 -8.21
CA ALA A 177 14.40 8.22 -8.28
C ALA A 177 15.10 7.05 -7.57
N ILE A 178 16.43 6.94 -7.68
CA ILE A 178 17.23 5.95 -6.94
C ILE A 178 17.10 6.16 -5.43
N ALA A 179 17.24 7.41 -4.96
CA ALA A 179 17.12 7.72 -3.54
C ALA A 179 15.70 7.46 -3.02
N ALA A 180 14.67 7.84 -3.78
CA ALA A 180 13.28 7.65 -3.44
C ALA A 180 12.89 6.15 -3.35
N SER A 181 13.31 5.34 -4.32
CA SER A 181 13.03 3.89 -4.33
C SER A 181 13.71 3.18 -3.17
N LYS A 182 15.00 3.50 -2.88
CA LYS A 182 15.72 2.97 -1.73
C LYS A 182 15.06 3.37 -0.41
N LYS A 183 14.66 4.64 -0.26
CA LYS A 183 13.96 5.13 0.94
C LYS A 183 12.66 4.38 1.15
N ALA A 184 11.83 4.26 0.12
CA ALA A 184 10.56 3.54 0.17
C ALA A 184 10.78 2.08 0.58
N PHE A 185 11.74 1.38 -0.02
CA PHE A 185 12.05 -0.01 0.28
C PHE A 185 12.55 -0.19 1.72
N ILE A 186 13.52 0.61 2.17
CA ILE A 186 14.11 0.48 3.51
C ILE A 186 13.09 0.76 4.60
N VAL A 187 12.28 1.83 4.47
CA VAL A 187 11.29 2.20 5.49
C VAL A 187 10.20 1.13 5.60
N THR A 188 9.67 0.67 4.48
CA THR A 188 8.64 -0.38 4.49
C THR A 188 9.21 -1.71 4.97
N ARG A 189 10.44 -2.08 4.57
CA ARG A 189 11.10 -3.31 5.00
C ARG A 189 11.38 -3.33 6.49
N PHE A 190 11.77 -2.20 7.08
CA PHE A 190 11.93 -2.07 8.52
C PHE A 190 10.61 -2.35 9.26
N ALA A 191 9.50 -1.81 8.75
CA ALA A 191 8.17 -2.10 9.29
C ALA A 191 7.75 -3.57 9.12
N ASP A 192 8.10 -4.18 7.98
CA ASP A 192 7.79 -5.57 7.64
C ASP A 192 8.48 -6.57 8.60
N MET A 193 9.64 -6.21 9.19
CA MET A 193 10.28 -7.02 10.24
C MET A 193 9.38 -7.16 11.48
N PHE A 194 8.74 -6.07 11.91
CA PHE A 194 7.79 -6.12 13.03
C PHE A 194 6.56 -6.96 12.67
N PHE A 195 6.08 -6.84 11.42
CA PHE A 195 4.98 -7.67 10.93
C PHE A 195 5.32 -9.16 11.03
N LEU A 196 6.50 -9.57 10.56
CA LEU A 196 6.96 -10.95 10.65
C LEU A 196 7.06 -11.44 12.09
N VAL A 197 7.64 -10.64 12.99
CA VAL A 197 7.72 -11.01 14.42
C VAL A 197 6.33 -11.18 15.01
N GLY A 198 5.38 -10.29 14.69
CA GLY A 198 3.99 -10.42 15.09
C GLY A 198 3.33 -11.70 14.58
N ILE A 199 3.54 -12.06 13.31
CA ILE A 199 3.06 -13.31 12.70
C ILE A 199 3.62 -14.53 13.44
N LEU A 200 4.91 -14.54 13.73
CA LEU A 200 5.56 -15.68 14.42
C LEU A 200 5.06 -15.86 15.86
N ILE A 201 4.90 -14.76 16.60
CA ILE A 201 4.29 -14.81 17.95
C ILE A 201 2.87 -15.35 17.86
N PHE A 202 2.06 -14.80 16.94
CA PHE A 202 0.69 -15.26 16.74
C PHE A 202 0.61 -16.74 16.38
N GLY A 203 1.39 -17.18 15.37
CA GLY A 203 1.42 -18.56 14.91
C GLY A 203 1.89 -19.56 15.98
N TYR A 204 2.79 -19.14 16.88
CA TYR A 204 3.24 -19.96 17.99
C TYR A 204 2.10 -20.30 18.96
N PHE A 205 1.27 -19.33 19.32
CA PHE A 205 0.15 -19.55 20.24
C PHE A 205 -1.12 -20.07 19.55
N ALA A 206 -1.34 -19.69 18.28
CA ALA A 206 -2.49 -20.14 17.51
C ALA A 206 -2.31 -21.52 16.89
N HIS A 207 -1.09 -22.04 16.80
CA HIS A 207 -0.71 -23.27 16.09
C HIS A 207 -1.19 -23.34 14.63
N THR A 208 -1.52 -22.18 14.05
CA THR A 208 -1.94 -22.03 12.66
C THR A 208 -1.59 -20.65 12.13
N PHE A 209 -1.39 -20.56 10.83
CA PHE A 209 -1.30 -19.28 10.11
C PHE A 209 -2.54 -19.01 9.27
N ASN A 210 -3.43 -20.00 9.13
CA ASN A 210 -4.59 -19.90 8.27
C ASN A 210 -5.57 -18.85 8.81
N PHE A 211 -6.21 -18.13 7.88
CA PHE A 211 -7.43 -17.39 8.15
C PHE A 211 -8.61 -18.35 8.30
N ASP A 212 -8.34 -19.52 8.81
CA ASP A 212 -9.26 -20.60 9.11
C ASP A 212 -9.97 -20.27 10.40
N PHE A 213 -11.01 -19.55 10.27
CA PHE A 213 -11.78 -18.92 11.29
C PHE A 213 -12.80 -19.88 11.90
N GLY A 214 -12.36 -21.05 12.34
CA GLY A 214 -13.22 -22.04 12.94
C GLY A 214 -14.07 -22.80 11.91
N ALA A 215 -15.03 -23.62 12.38
CA ALA A 215 -15.86 -24.56 11.62
C ALA A 215 -16.68 -23.99 10.46
N HIS A 216 -16.33 -22.87 9.94
CA HIS A 216 -17.15 -22.08 9.04
C HIS A 216 -16.47 -21.54 7.81
N ILE A 217 -15.26 -21.90 7.64
CA ILE A 217 -14.83 -22.04 6.27
C ILE A 217 -15.65 -23.15 5.71
N GLN A 218 -16.14 -22.84 4.57
CA GLN A 218 -16.63 -24.00 3.95
C GLN A 218 -15.60 -24.58 3.02
N TYR A 219 -14.91 -25.25 3.48
CA TYR A 219 -15.59 -26.35 3.97
C TYR A 219 -17.00 -26.01 4.44
N GLY A 220 -17.72 -24.99 4.41
CA GLY A 220 -19.03 -24.45 4.62
C GLY A 220 -19.46 -24.60 6.04
N ALA A 221 -19.93 -23.64 6.60
CA ALA A 221 -21.03 -23.40 7.48
C ALA A 221 -20.68 -22.95 8.89
N GLY A 222 -21.00 -21.72 9.15
CA GLY A 222 -21.38 -21.11 10.39
C GLY A 222 -20.39 -20.09 10.96
N ALA A 223 -20.79 -19.30 11.93
CA ALA A 223 -20.24 -18.04 12.40
C ALA A 223 -18.72 -17.90 12.55
N ALA A 224 -18.24 -16.75 12.10
CA ALA A 224 -16.85 -16.36 12.11
C ALA A 224 -16.24 -16.34 13.52
N THR A 225 -15.67 -17.44 13.95
CA THR A 225 -14.68 -17.43 15.01
C THR A 225 -13.31 -17.62 14.39
N PHE A 226 -12.40 -16.71 14.66
CA PHE A 226 -11.05 -16.72 14.09
C PHE A 226 -10.17 -17.87 14.59
N LEU A 227 -10.66 -18.67 15.56
CA LEU A 227 -9.90 -19.76 16.15
C LEU A 227 -10.82 -20.89 16.59
N PRO A 228 -10.44 -22.15 16.40
CA PRO A 228 -11.08 -23.25 17.10
C PRO A 228 -11.09 -23.00 18.61
N VAL A 229 -12.16 -23.37 19.29
CA VAL A 229 -12.34 -23.16 20.75
C VAL A 229 -11.17 -23.71 21.58
N ALA A 230 -10.47 -24.72 21.08
CA ALA A 230 -9.28 -25.29 21.76
C ALA A 230 -8.08 -24.34 21.71
N ILE A 231 -7.88 -23.61 20.62
CA ILE A 231 -6.80 -22.63 20.45
C ILE A 231 -7.09 -21.35 21.25
N SER A 232 -8.35 -21.00 21.44
CA SER A 232 -8.74 -19.82 22.24
C SER A 232 -8.24 -19.85 23.67
N LYS A 233 -8.09 -21.06 24.30
CA LYS A 233 -7.55 -21.18 25.64
C LYS A 233 -6.04 -20.90 25.71
N GLU A 234 -5.27 -21.37 24.74
CA GLU A 234 -3.82 -21.12 24.66
C GLU A 234 -3.53 -19.67 24.31
N VAL A 235 -4.29 -19.10 23.38
CA VAL A 235 -4.21 -17.68 23.02
C VAL A 235 -4.60 -16.80 24.22
N ALA A 236 -5.65 -17.14 24.95
CA ALA A 236 -6.02 -16.43 26.19
C ALA A 236 -4.94 -16.53 27.26
N ALA A 237 -4.26 -17.71 27.41
CA ALA A 237 -3.16 -17.90 28.34
C ALA A 237 -1.90 -17.11 27.95
N ALA A 238 -1.73 -16.71 26.70
CA ALA A 238 -0.60 -15.89 26.23
C ALA A 238 -0.62 -14.45 26.80
N GLY A 239 -1.73 -14.00 27.42
CA GLY A 239 -1.84 -12.71 28.09
C GLY A 239 -1.52 -11.54 27.15
N PHE A 240 -0.56 -10.69 27.52
CA PHE A 240 -0.19 -9.49 26.76
C PHE A 240 0.50 -9.79 25.42
N LEU A 241 0.95 -11.00 25.15
CA LEU A 241 1.72 -11.34 23.93
C LEU A 241 0.86 -11.29 22.67
N ILE A 242 -0.42 -11.66 22.72
CA ILE A 242 -1.31 -11.55 21.57
C ILE A 242 -1.64 -10.09 21.20
N PRO A 243 -2.04 -9.22 22.14
CA PRO A 243 -2.13 -7.78 21.86
C PRO A 243 -0.82 -7.21 21.29
N THR A 244 0.33 -7.61 21.84
CA THR A 244 1.64 -7.20 21.33
C THR A 244 1.85 -7.68 19.89
N ALA A 245 1.53 -8.94 19.57
CA ALA A 245 1.64 -9.48 18.22
C ALA A 245 0.78 -8.68 17.20
N LEU A 246 -0.46 -8.36 17.58
CA LEU A 246 -1.35 -7.56 16.73
C LEU A 246 -0.82 -6.13 16.52
N VAL A 247 -0.28 -5.50 17.56
CA VAL A 247 0.37 -4.16 17.42
C VAL A 247 1.62 -4.24 16.54
N LEU A 248 2.44 -5.28 16.68
CA LEU A 248 3.60 -5.50 15.80
C LEU A 248 3.17 -5.70 14.35
N MET A 249 2.09 -6.46 14.10
CA MET A 249 1.51 -6.59 12.76
C MET A 249 1.00 -5.24 12.24
N PHE A 250 0.37 -4.43 13.09
CA PHE A 250 -0.05 -3.08 12.73
C PHE A 250 1.12 -2.18 12.34
N ILE A 251 2.29 -2.28 12.97
CA ILE A 251 3.49 -1.51 12.57
C ILE A 251 3.85 -1.81 11.11
N GLY A 252 3.78 -3.09 10.68
CA GLY A 252 3.95 -3.46 9.28
C GLY A 252 2.90 -2.81 8.38
N GLY A 253 1.62 -2.87 8.78
CA GLY A 253 0.53 -2.18 8.11
C GLY A 253 0.73 -0.67 8.03
N ALA A 254 1.16 -0.04 9.12
CA ALA A 254 1.47 1.39 9.21
C ALA A 254 2.61 1.80 8.26
N GLY A 255 3.62 0.93 8.09
CA GLY A 255 4.72 1.16 7.14
C GLY A 255 4.26 1.22 5.69
N LYS A 256 3.49 0.23 5.21
CA LYS A 256 2.94 0.21 3.85
C LYS A 256 1.90 1.32 3.63
N SER A 257 1.07 1.58 4.63
CA SER A 257 0.02 2.62 4.58
C SER A 257 0.53 4.03 4.86
N ALA A 258 1.84 4.20 5.03
CA ALA A 258 2.49 5.48 5.29
C ALA A 258 1.89 6.25 6.47
N MET A 259 1.63 5.55 7.60
CA MET A 259 1.19 6.17 8.85
C MET A 259 2.37 6.82 9.57
N PHE A 260 2.10 7.88 10.33
CA PHE A 260 3.10 8.52 11.16
C PHE A 260 3.65 7.52 12.22
N PRO A 261 4.97 7.46 12.45
CA PRO A 261 6.04 8.24 11.83
C PRO A 261 6.59 7.66 10.51
N LEU A 262 6.15 6.49 10.03
CA LEU A 262 6.70 5.76 8.89
C LEU A 262 6.25 6.30 7.50
N HIS A 263 5.68 7.50 7.44
CA HIS A 263 5.09 8.10 6.24
C HIS A 263 6.08 8.73 5.26
N ILE A 264 7.34 8.93 5.68
CA ILE A 264 8.34 9.77 4.99
C ILE A 264 8.71 9.31 3.56
N TRP A 265 8.43 8.06 3.23
CA TRP A 265 8.75 7.49 1.92
C TRP A 265 7.73 7.87 0.83
N LEU A 266 6.46 8.05 1.21
CA LEU A 266 5.36 8.16 0.24
C LEU A 266 5.43 9.44 -0.62
N PRO A 267 5.72 10.64 -0.07
CA PRO A 267 5.88 11.84 -0.88
C PRO A 267 7.07 11.80 -1.84
N ASP A 268 8.12 11.07 -1.50
CA ASP A 268 9.30 10.92 -2.34
C ASP A 268 9.09 9.86 -3.43
N ALA A 269 8.19 8.88 -3.22
CA ALA A 269 7.77 7.92 -4.23
C ALA A 269 7.16 8.57 -5.48
N MET A 270 6.86 9.88 -5.43
CA MET A 270 6.39 10.69 -6.58
C MET A 270 7.44 10.84 -7.69
N GLU A 271 8.69 10.45 -7.48
CA GLU A 271 9.74 10.41 -8.51
C GLU A 271 9.49 9.32 -9.58
N GLY A 272 8.65 8.33 -9.28
CA GLY A 272 8.19 7.34 -10.25
C GLY A 272 7.22 7.92 -11.31
N PRO A 273 6.96 7.17 -12.41
CA PRO A 273 5.97 7.57 -13.41
C PRO A 273 4.58 7.80 -12.80
N THR A 274 3.84 8.81 -13.28
CA THR A 274 2.54 9.19 -12.69
C THR A 274 1.49 8.06 -12.68
N PRO A 275 1.38 7.19 -13.72
CA PRO A 275 0.45 6.05 -13.64
C PRO A 275 0.80 5.06 -12.52
N VAL A 276 2.10 4.90 -12.20
CA VAL A 276 2.54 4.11 -11.04
C VAL A 276 2.06 4.76 -9.74
N SER A 277 2.19 6.09 -9.63
CA SER A 277 1.67 6.83 -8.48
C SER A 277 0.16 6.62 -8.32
N ALA A 278 -0.61 6.65 -9.42
CA ALA A 278 -2.04 6.36 -9.39
C ALA A 278 -2.32 4.95 -8.83
N LEU A 279 -1.59 3.93 -9.28
CA LEU A 279 -1.78 2.55 -8.85
C LEU A 279 -1.41 2.35 -7.38
N ILE A 280 -0.22 2.80 -6.95
CA ILE A 280 0.28 2.66 -5.58
C ILE A 280 -0.64 3.35 -4.57
N HIS A 281 -1.13 4.56 -4.90
CA HIS A 281 -1.82 5.44 -3.96
C HIS A 281 -3.34 5.27 -3.93
N ALA A 282 -3.95 4.67 -4.96
CA ALA A 282 -5.40 4.55 -5.01
C ALA A 282 -5.91 3.22 -4.45
N ALA A 283 -5.41 2.09 -4.97
CA ALA A 283 -6.07 0.80 -4.84
C ALA A 283 -5.18 -0.33 -4.31
N THR A 284 -3.87 -0.10 -4.11
CA THR A 284 -2.94 -1.21 -3.92
C THR A 284 -2.06 -1.04 -2.67
N MET A 285 -0.80 -0.68 -2.79
CA MET A 285 0.19 -0.77 -1.72
C MET A 285 -0.24 -0.06 -0.42
N VAL A 286 -0.75 1.17 -0.53
CA VAL A 286 -1.09 1.97 0.67
C VAL A 286 -2.35 1.50 1.38
N VAL A 287 -3.23 0.74 0.73
CA VAL A 287 -4.41 0.16 1.34
C VAL A 287 -4.14 -1.21 1.98
N ALA A 288 -2.96 -1.79 1.74
CA ALA A 288 -2.59 -3.10 2.27
C ALA A 288 -2.71 -3.18 3.80
N GLY A 289 -2.28 -2.13 4.53
CA GLY A 289 -2.43 -2.08 5.98
C GLY A 289 -3.88 -1.97 6.44
N VAL A 290 -4.74 -1.27 5.69
CA VAL A 290 -6.20 -1.23 5.96
C VAL A 290 -6.80 -2.62 5.81
N VAL A 291 -6.48 -3.31 4.71
CA VAL A 291 -6.92 -4.69 4.45
C VAL A 291 -6.41 -5.66 5.51
N GLN A 292 -5.17 -5.50 5.95
CA GLN A 292 -4.57 -6.34 7.00
C GLN A 292 -5.31 -6.18 8.34
N ILE A 293 -5.62 -4.94 8.77
CA ILE A 293 -6.40 -4.73 10.00
C ILE A 293 -7.82 -5.28 9.83
N ALA A 294 -8.45 -5.02 8.69
CA ALA A 294 -9.79 -5.53 8.41
C ALA A 294 -9.82 -7.07 8.40
N ARG A 295 -8.80 -7.72 7.84
CA ARG A 295 -8.64 -9.18 7.84
C ARG A 295 -8.46 -9.75 9.23
N MET A 296 -7.70 -9.09 10.09
CA MET A 296 -7.44 -9.48 11.47
C MET A 296 -8.44 -8.86 12.47
N PHE A 297 -9.50 -8.20 11.99
CA PHE A 297 -10.41 -7.43 12.83
C PHE A 297 -11.06 -8.23 13.94
N PRO A 298 -11.58 -9.47 13.74
CA PRO A 298 -12.12 -10.28 14.82
C PRO A 298 -11.09 -10.57 15.91
N MET A 299 -9.82 -10.78 15.56
CA MET A 299 -8.75 -10.98 16.54
C MET A 299 -8.51 -9.74 17.41
N TRP A 300 -8.59 -8.55 16.78
CA TRP A 300 -8.50 -7.29 17.52
C TRP A 300 -9.66 -7.14 18.51
N MET A 301 -10.89 -7.44 18.06
CA MET A 301 -12.09 -7.30 18.89
C MET A 301 -12.10 -8.29 20.05
N GLU A 302 -11.62 -9.51 19.84
CA GLU A 302 -11.63 -10.56 20.86
C GLU A 302 -10.49 -10.43 21.88
N TYR A 303 -9.25 -10.22 21.39
CA TYR A 303 -8.05 -10.33 22.26
C TYR A 303 -7.37 -8.98 22.55
N ALA A 304 -7.64 -7.94 21.77
CA ALA A 304 -6.94 -6.66 21.90
C ALA A 304 -7.82 -5.42 21.66
N PRO A 305 -9.09 -5.37 22.11
CA PRO A 305 -9.98 -4.25 21.79
C PRO A 305 -9.43 -2.91 22.29
N SER A 306 -8.79 -2.87 23.46
CA SER A 306 -8.16 -1.66 23.99
C SER A 306 -6.97 -1.17 23.14
N SER A 307 -6.25 -2.09 22.50
CA SER A 307 -5.10 -1.75 21.66
C SER A 307 -5.49 -1.13 20.31
N LEU A 308 -6.75 -1.24 19.88
CA LEU A 308 -7.28 -0.50 18.73
C LEU A 308 -7.17 1.02 18.92
N SER A 309 -7.13 1.52 20.15
CA SER A 309 -6.87 2.92 20.43
C SER A 309 -5.54 3.42 19.85
N ILE A 310 -4.52 2.56 19.74
CA ILE A 310 -3.25 2.89 19.08
C ILE A 310 -3.49 3.17 17.59
N VAL A 311 -4.30 2.34 16.93
CA VAL A 311 -4.66 2.53 15.51
C VAL A 311 -5.41 3.85 15.32
N VAL A 312 -6.38 4.16 16.22
CA VAL A 312 -7.13 5.42 16.21
C VAL A 312 -6.19 6.63 16.28
N TRP A 313 -5.35 6.70 17.30
CA TRP A 313 -4.54 7.91 17.52
C TRP A 313 -3.40 8.05 16.53
N VAL A 314 -2.76 6.97 16.11
CA VAL A 314 -1.78 7.00 15.02
C VAL A 314 -2.46 7.47 13.73
N GLY A 315 -3.65 6.99 13.42
CA GLY A 315 -4.44 7.45 12.28
C GLY A 315 -4.82 8.92 12.39
N ALA A 316 -5.37 9.36 13.53
CA ALA A 316 -5.83 10.74 13.74
C ALA A 316 -4.68 11.76 13.63
N ILE A 317 -3.52 11.47 14.23
CA ILE A 317 -2.32 12.30 14.11
C ILE A 317 -1.84 12.34 12.66
N THR A 318 -1.80 11.20 11.99
CA THR A 318 -1.39 11.09 10.58
C THR A 318 -2.31 11.91 9.68
N ALA A 319 -3.63 11.80 9.88
CA ALA A 319 -4.63 12.49 9.07
C ALA A 319 -4.45 14.02 9.15
N PHE A 320 -4.26 14.55 10.35
CA PHE A 320 -4.03 15.98 10.57
C PHE A 320 -2.69 16.45 10.00
N TYR A 321 -1.60 15.73 10.32
CA TYR A 321 -0.26 16.04 9.82
C TYR A 321 -0.25 16.14 8.28
N ALA A 322 -0.78 15.11 7.62
CA ALA A 322 -0.79 15.06 6.17
C ALA A 322 -1.66 16.16 5.54
N ALA A 323 -2.83 16.46 6.13
CA ALA A 323 -3.69 17.53 5.67
C ALA A 323 -3.01 18.92 5.82
N ALA A 324 -2.32 19.16 6.94
CA ALA A 324 -1.59 20.40 7.18
C ALA A 324 -0.47 20.62 6.15
N VAL A 325 0.30 19.57 5.84
CA VAL A 325 1.34 19.61 4.81
C VAL A 325 0.73 19.81 3.42
N ALA A 326 -0.37 19.13 3.09
CA ALA A 326 -1.05 19.26 1.79
C ALA A 326 -1.53 20.69 1.51
N CYS A 327 -1.91 21.44 2.55
CA CYS A 327 -2.35 22.84 2.42
C CYS A 327 -1.27 23.78 1.86
N VAL A 328 0.03 23.45 1.98
CA VAL A 328 1.14 24.35 1.63
C VAL A 328 2.05 23.83 0.51
N GLN A 329 1.95 22.56 0.11
CA GLN A 329 2.78 22.00 -0.97
C GLN A 329 2.49 22.67 -2.31
N SER A 330 3.53 22.82 -3.14
CA SER A 330 3.47 23.44 -4.48
C SER A 330 3.45 22.42 -5.64
N ASP A 331 3.92 21.20 -5.41
CA ASP A 331 3.96 20.12 -6.39
C ASP A 331 2.62 19.36 -6.40
N ILE A 332 1.98 19.25 -7.58
CA ILE A 332 0.67 18.58 -7.76
C ILE A 332 0.69 17.12 -7.26
N LYS A 333 1.75 16.35 -7.56
CA LYS A 333 1.86 14.95 -7.13
C LYS A 333 2.04 14.85 -5.62
N ARG A 334 2.82 15.75 -5.02
CA ARG A 334 3.03 15.78 -3.55
C ARG A 334 1.77 16.18 -2.80
N VAL A 335 0.98 17.14 -3.29
CA VAL A 335 -0.34 17.45 -2.70
C VAL A 335 -1.22 16.22 -2.69
N LEU A 336 -1.29 15.49 -3.81
CA LEU A 336 -2.08 14.26 -3.92
C LEU A 336 -1.54 13.14 -3.05
N ALA A 337 -0.21 13.03 -2.86
CA ALA A 337 0.42 12.06 -1.97
C ALA A 337 0.05 12.31 -0.50
N PHE A 338 0.18 13.55 -0.01
CA PHE A 338 -0.24 13.89 1.35
C PHE A 338 -1.76 13.76 1.54
N SER A 339 -2.53 14.08 0.51
CA SER A 339 -3.96 13.79 0.49
C SER A 339 -4.24 12.29 0.61
N THR A 340 -3.43 11.41 -0.01
CA THR A 340 -3.56 9.96 0.16
C THR A 340 -3.26 9.53 1.59
N ILE A 341 -2.15 9.98 2.18
CA ILE A 341 -1.80 9.68 3.58
C ILE A 341 -2.96 10.06 4.50
N SER A 342 -3.54 11.25 4.31
CA SER A 342 -4.67 11.72 5.11
C SER A 342 -5.91 10.82 4.95
N GLN A 343 -6.26 10.40 3.72
CA GLN A 343 -7.46 9.58 3.47
C GLN A 343 -7.28 8.12 3.95
N ILE A 344 -6.10 7.53 3.78
CA ILE A 344 -5.80 6.21 4.37
C ILE A 344 -5.88 6.27 5.90
N ALA A 345 -5.42 7.37 6.48
CA ALA A 345 -5.54 7.60 7.93
C ALA A 345 -7.01 7.69 8.38
N PHE A 346 -7.93 8.27 7.60
CA PHE A 346 -9.37 8.20 7.86
C PHE A 346 -9.87 6.75 7.95
N MET A 347 -9.44 5.89 7.03
CA MET A 347 -9.82 4.47 7.05
C MET A 347 -9.28 3.74 8.29
N MET A 348 -8.02 4.04 8.67
CA MET A 348 -7.41 3.48 9.87
C MET A 348 -8.15 3.92 11.14
N VAL A 349 -8.50 5.22 11.23
CA VAL A 349 -9.28 5.75 12.34
C VAL A 349 -10.65 5.07 12.41
N ALA A 350 -11.32 4.87 11.28
CA ALA A 350 -12.62 4.21 11.24
C ALA A 350 -12.57 2.77 11.78
N LEU A 351 -11.59 1.98 11.30
CA LEU A 351 -11.38 0.61 11.80
C LEU A 351 -11.05 0.59 13.29
N GLY A 352 -10.18 1.51 13.75
CA GLY A 352 -9.79 1.61 15.15
C GLY A 352 -10.88 2.15 16.06
N ALA A 353 -11.79 3.00 15.55
CA ALA A 353 -12.91 3.58 16.30
C ALA A 353 -14.11 2.62 16.44
N SER A 354 -14.02 1.41 15.88
CA SER A 354 -15.02 0.36 16.09
C SER A 354 -15.03 -0.04 17.56
N LEU A 355 -16.21 0.00 18.18
CA LEU A 355 -16.40 -0.35 19.58
C LEU A 355 -16.72 -1.85 19.71
N PRO A 356 -16.33 -2.50 20.81
CA PRO A 356 -16.75 -3.85 21.11
C PRO A 356 -18.28 -3.95 21.21
N GLY A 357 -18.84 -5.10 20.84
CA GLY A 357 -20.28 -5.37 20.94
C GLY A 357 -20.80 -5.33 22.38
N HIS A 358 -22.10 -5.07 22.50
CA HIS A 358 -22.83 -5.05 23.76
C HIS A 358 -23.56 -6.40 23.97
N GLU A 359 -23.94 -6.72 25.20
CA GLU A 359 -24.78 -7.87 25.57
C GLU A 359 -24.24 -9.26 25.18
N GLY A 360 -22.91 -9.43 25.17
CA GLY A 360 -22.27 -10.72 24.93
C GLY A 360 -22.01 -11.07 23.46
N ALA A 361 -22.36 -10.19 22.53
CA ALA A 361 -21.94 -10.28 21.15
C ALA A 361 -20.60 -9.54 20.98
N LEU A 362 -19.56 -10.24 20.51
CA LEU A 362 -18.22 -9.63 20.26
C LEU A 362 -18.29 -8.55 19.19
N ILE A 363 -19.16 -8.74 18.22
CA ILE A 363 -19.33 -7.84 17.07
C ILE A 363 -20.82 -7.58 16.89
N ASP A 364 -21.24 -6.37 17.17
CA ASP A 364 -22.60 -5.86 16.96
C ASP A 364 -22.66 -4.78 15.85
N ASN A 365 -23.79 -4.13 15.72
CA ASN A 365 -23.97 -3.05 14.75
C ASN A 365 -23.02 -1.85 14.99
N HIS A 366 -22.61 -1.58 16.22
CA HIS A 366 -21.65 -0.50 16.51
C HIS A 366 -20.23 -0.82 16.05
N ALA A 367 -19.79 -2.06 16.25
CA ALA A 367 -18.51 -2.54 15.68
C ALA A 367 -18.57 -2.56 14.14
N SER A 368 -19.71 -2.89 13.57
CA SER A 368 -19.91 -2.93 12.12
C SER A 368 -19.81 -1.56 11.46
N LEU A 369 -20.19 -0.47 12.14
CA LEU A 369 -20.17 0.88 11.56
C LEU A 369 -18.76 1.32 11.14
N GLY A 370 -17.79 1.34 12.05
CA GLY A 370 -16.43 1.78 11.75
C GLY A 370 -15.73 0.89 10.72
N TYR A 371 -15.92 -0.42 10.83
CA TYR A 371 -15.40 -1.40 9.90
C TYR A 371 -15.95 -1.19 8.48
N MET A 372 -17.29 -1.14 8.35
CA MET A 372 -17.98 -0.92 7.08
C MET A 372 -17.56 0.43 6.48
N ALA A 373 -17.58 1.51 7.26
CA ALA A 373 -17.25 2.85 6.81
C ALA A 373 -15.79 2.95 6.30
N GLY A 374 -14.84 2.30 6.99
CA GLY A 374 -13.44 2.25 6.57
C GLY A 374 -13.24 1.56 5.23
N LEU A 375 -13.86 0.39 5.03
CA LEU A 375 -13.80 -0.36 3.78
C LEU A 375 -14.61 0.29 2.65
N PHE A 376 -15.75 0.91 2.97
CA PHE A 376 -16.51 1.70 2.01
C PHE A 376 -15.72 2.91 1.51
N HIS A 377 -15.02 3.59 2.42
CA HIS A 377 -14.16 4.69 2.02
C HIS A 377 -12.95 4.21 1.19
N LEU A 378 -12.42 3.03 1.47
CA LEU A 378 -11.38 2.40 0.64
C LEU A 378 -11.88 2.20 -0.80
N PHE A 379 -13.08 1.64 -0.97
CA PHE A 379 -13.67 1.41 -2.29
C PHE A 379 -13.87 2.72 -3.07
N THR A 380 -14.51 3.71 -2.45
CA THR A 380 -14.75 5.01 -3.10
C THR A 380 -13.46 5.78 -3.36
N HIS A 381 -12.53 5.76 -2.40
CA HIS A 381 -11.22 6.39 -2.50
C HIS A 381 -10.41 5.87 -3.68
N ALA A 382 -10.41 4.56 -3.90
CA ALA A 382 -9.68 3.97 -5.02
C ALA A 382 -10.10 4.58 -6.36
N MET A 383 -11.39 4.85 -6.57
CA MET A 383 -11.92 5.38 -7.81
C MET A 383 -11.57 6.85 -8.02
N PHE A 384 -11.92 7.73 -7.06
CA PHE A 384 -11.64 9.16 -7.23
C PHE A 384 -10.14 9.47 -7.12
N LYS A 385 -9.36 8.69 -6.36
CA LYS A 385 -7.93 8.94 -6.21
C LYS A 385 -7.14 8.54 -7.44
N ALA A 386 -7.48 7.40 -8.05
CA ALA A 386 -6.90 7.02 -9.33
C ALA A 386 -7.20 8.08 -10.40
N CYS A 387 -8.45 8.56 -10.46
CA CYS A 387 -8.84 9.62 -11.38
C CYS A 387 -8.02 10.92 -11.16
N LEU A 388 -7.81 11.33 -9.91
CA LEU A 388 -7.01 12.52 -9.59
C LEU A 388 -5.54 12.38 -10.00
N PHE A 389 -4.90 11.23 -9.73
CA PHE A 389 -3.51 11.02 -10.13
C PHE A 389 -3.35 10.90 -11.65
N LEU A 390 -4.24 10.18 -12.33
CA LEU A 390 -4.21 10.09 -13.79
C LEU A 390 -4.50 11.46 -14.43
N GLY A 391 -5.46 12.23 -13.87
CA GLY A 391 -5.70 13.61 -14.28
C GLY A 391 -4.49 14.52 -14.07
N ALA A 392 -3.79 14.39 -12.94
CA ALA A 392 -2.52 15.07 -12.69
C ALA A 392 -1.46 14.69 -13.74
N GLY A 393 -1.41 13.41 -14.14
CA GLY A 393 -0.54 12.95 -15.21
C GLY A 393 -0.84 13.61 -16.56
N CYS A 394 -2.13 13.76 -16.93
CA CYS A 394 -2.53 14.51 -18.15
C CYS A 394 -2.04 15.97 -18.09
N ILE A 395 -2.21 16.62 -16.94
CA ILE A 395 -1.78 18.02 -16.73
C ILE A 395 -0.26 18.15 -16.84
N ILE A 396 0.49 17.27 -16.15
CA ILE A 396 1.95 17.26 -16.20
C ILE A 396 2.45 17.02 -17.63
N HIS A 397 1.81 16.11 -18.35
CA HIS A 397 2.17 15.83 -19.74
C HIS A 397 1.94 17.02 -20.66
N ALA A 398 0.88 17.81 -20.42
CA ALA A 398 0.56 19.01 -21.20
C ALA A 398 1.44 20.22 -20.84
N VAL A 399 1.86 20.37 -19.58
CA VAL A 399 2.61 21.55 -19.09
C VAL A 399 4.11 21.28 -18.94
N HIS A 400 4.53 20.00 -18.94
CA HIS A 400 5.90 19.53 -18.69
C HIS A 400 6.48 19.99 -17.35
N SER A 401 5.62 20.16 -16.33
CA SER A 401 6.04 20.55 -14.98
C SER A 401 5.08 20.02 -13.92
N ASN A 402 5.63 19.64 -12.75
CA ASN A 402 4.85 19.25 -11.57
C ASN A 402 4.43 20.48 -10.73
N GLU A 403 5.08 21.63 -10.91
CA GLU A 403 4.88 22.82 -10.09
C GLU A 403 3.60 23.56 -10.46
N MET A 404 2.72 23.78 -9.46
CA MET A 404 1.45 24.50 -9.64
C MET A 404 1.64 25.95 -10.09
N SER A 405 2.77 26.58 -9.75
CA SER A 405 3.10 27.93 -10.17
C SER A 405 3.25 28.08 -11.70
N LYS A 406 3.51 26.97 -12.39
CA LYS A 406 3.63 26.91 -13.86
C LYS A 406 2.32 26.52 -14.55
N MET A 407 1.26 26.28 -13.78
CA MET A 407 -0.07 25.92 -14.24
C MET A 407 -0.99 27.15 -14.12
N GLY A 408 -2.21 27.04 -14.63
CA GLY A 408 -3.25 28.08 -14.53
C GLY A 408 -4.05 28.17 -15.81
N GLY A 409 -5.35 28.46 -15.72
CA GLY A 409 -6.22 28.64 -16.87
C GLY A 409 -6.47 27.38 -17.72
N LEU A 410 -6.02 26.20 -17.31
CA LEU A 410 -6.03 24.97 -18.12
C LEU A 410 -7.42 24.45 -18.51
N ARG A 411 -8.49 24.91 -17.84
CA ARG A 411 -9.87 24.48 -18.12
C ARG A 411 -10.29 24.67 -19.58
N LYS A 412 -9.70 25.65 -20.29
CA LYS A 412 -10.02 25.95 -21.70
C LYS A 412 -9.35 24.96 -22.66
N TYR A 413 -8.19 24.46 -22.29
CA TYR A 413 -7.34 23.60 -23.10
C TYR A 413 -7.60 22.12 -22.90
N MET A 414 -8.06 21.75 -21.70
CA MET A 414 -8.22 20.35 -21.26
C MET A 414 -9.61 20.14 -20.62
N PRO A 415 -10.71 20.23 -21.38
CA PRO A 415 -12.08 20.19 -20.83
C PRO A 415 -12.43 18.83 -20.22
N ILE A 416 -12.01 17.70 -20.80
CA ILE A 416 -12.31 16.36 -20.27
C ILE A 416 -11.55 16.15 -18.96
N THR A 417 -10.24 16.41 -18.96
CA THR A 417 -9.41 16.32 -17.76
C THR A 417 -9.94 17.24 -16.67
N HIS A 418 -10.37 18.46 -17.01
CA HIS A 418 -10.94 19.44 -16.07
C HIS A 418 -12.19 18.89 -15.37
N ILE A 419 -13.18 18.38 -16.14
CA ILE A 419 -14.47 17.92 -15.59
C ILE A 419 -14.25 16.66 -14.71
N THR A 420 -13.48 15.70 -15.18
CA THR A 420 -13.21 14.45 -14.43
C THR A 420 -12.42 14.71 -13.14
N PHE A 421 -11.46 15.65 -13.19
CA PHE A 421 -10.72 16.10 -12.02
C PHE A 421 -11.62 16.82 -11.00
N LEU A 422 -12.54 17.69 -11.49
CA LEU A 422 -13.50 18.39 -10.64
C LEU A 422 -14.45 17.43 -9.92
N ILE A 423 -15.01 16.44 -10.63
CA ILE A 423 -15.87 15.41 -10.04
C ILE A 423 -15.13 14.70 -8.90
N SER A 424 -13.88 14.33 -9.12
CA SER A 424 -13.06 13.67 -8.11
C SER A 424 -12.69 14.59 -6.94
N CYS A 425 -12.46 15.89 -7.19
CA CYS A 425 -12.25 16.89 -6.13
C CYS A 425 -13.49 17.08 -5.25
N LEU A 426 -14.67 17.13 -5.85
CA LEU A 426 -15.94 17.24 -5.14
C LEU A 426 -16.22 15.97 -4.31
N ALA A 427 -15.92 14.79 -4.87
CA ALA A 427 -16.09 13.52 -4.17
C ALA A 427 -15.18 13.44 -2.93
N ILE A 428 -13.89 13.70 -3.06
CA ILE A 428 -12.96 13.64 -1.93
C ILE A 428 -13.23 14.74 -0.89
N ALA A 429 -13.77 15.88 -1.29
CA ALA A 429 -14.19 16.95 -0.37
C ALA A 429 -15.41 16.56 0.48
N GLY A 430 -16.17 15.52 0.06
CA GLY A 430 -17.36 15.07 0.78
C GLY A 430 -18.60 15.89 0.48
N ILE A 431 -18.78 16.31 -0.77
CA ILE A 431 -19.99 17.03 -1.21
C ILE A 431 -21.17 16.06 -1.30
N PRO A 432 -22.35 16.40 -0.73
CA PRO A 432 -23.53 15.56 -0.73
C PRO A 432 -23.90 15.02 -2.12
N GLY A 433 -24.29 13.75 -2.15
CA GLY A 433 -24.66 13.06 -3.38
C GLY A 433 -23.51 12.40 -4.13
N LEU A 434 -22.27 12.63 -3.76
CA LEU A 434 -21.09 11.97 -4.33
C LEU A 434 -20.56 10.86 -3.41
N SER A 435 -19.81 9.91 -3.99
CA SER A 435 -19.37 8.71 -3.29
C SER A 435 -18.58 8.98 -2.01
N GLY A 436 -17.71 9.99 -2.02
CA GLY A 436 -16.90 10.35 -0.86
C GLY A 436 -17.71 10.95 0.30
N PHE A 437 -18.87 11.53 0.05
CA PHE A 437 -19.76 12.00 1.10
C PHE A 437 -20.28 10.83 1.93
N PHE A 438 -20.93 9.87 1.30
CA PHE A 438 -21.52 8.72 2.00
C PHE A 438 -20.49 7.98 2.85
N SER A 439 -19.32 7.67 2.29
CA SER A 439 -18.30 6.92 3.02
C SER A 439 -17.61 7.73 4.12
N LYS A 440 -17.38 9.03 3.92
CA LYS A 440 -16.69 9.87 4.91
C LYS A 440 -17.60 10.26 6.06
N ASP A 441 -18.88 10.48 5.81
CA ASP A 441 -19.87 10.80 6.81
C ASP A 441 -20.03 9.68 7.83
N GLU A 442 -20.10 8.43 7.36
CA GLU A 442 -20.10 7.25 8.21
C GLU A 442 -18.83 7.12 9.07
N ILE A 443 -17.65 7.47 8.52
CA ILE A 443 -16.41 7.52 9.31
C ILE A 443 -16.51 8.56 10.43
N ILE A 444 -16.99 9.76 10.11
CA ILE A 444 -17.13 10.83 11.10
C ILE A 444 -18.15 10.41 12.17
N THR A 445 -19.24 9.77 11.79
CA THR A 445 -20.23 9.21 12.72
C THR A 445 -19.60 8.18 13.67
N ALA A 446 -18.82 7.23 13.14
CA ALA A 446 -18.08 6.28 13.97
C ALA A 446 -17.11 7.00 14.95
N CYS A 447 -16.45 8.06 14.49
CA CYS A 447 -15.56 8.86 15.34
C CYS A 447 -16.31 9.58 16.47
N PHE A 448 -17.52 10.12 16.21
CA PHE A 448 -18.34 10.74 17.26
C PHE A 448 -18.86 9.71 18.27
N HIS A 449 -19.22 8.50 17.83
CA HIS A 449 -19.58 7.40 18.72
C HIS A 449 -18.41 6.98 19.62
N TYR A 450 -17.18 6.95 19.09
CA TYR A 450 -15.99 6.64 19.88
C TYR A 450 -15.69 7.75 20.89
N SER A 451 -15.65 9.00 20.47
CA SER A 451 -15.41 10.18 21.31
C SER A 451 -15.76 11.47 20.58
N PRO A 452 -16.46 12.43 21.23
CA PRO A 452 -16.72 13.75 20.64
C PRO A 452 -15.44 14.49 20.22
N VAL A 453 -14.33 14.31 20.96
CA VAL A 453 -13.03 14.92 20.64
C VAL A 453 -12.51 14.38 19.31
N LEU A 454 -12.57 13.07 19.10
CA LEU A 454 -12.16 12.42 17.85
C LEU A 454 -13.06 12.85 16.69
N GLY A 455 -14.38 12.92 16.91
CA GLY A 455 -15.36 13.36 15.91
C GLY A 455 -15.04 14.78 15.40
N TRP A 456 -14.86 15.75 16.29
CA TRP A 456 -14.49 17.10 15.91
C TRP A 456 -13.10 17.20 15.28
N TRP A 457 -12.13 16.42 15.77
CA TRP A 457 -10.79 16.34 15.18
C TRP A 457 -10.85 15.90 13.72
N MET A 458 -11.56 14.81 13.42
CA MET A 458 -11.69 14.28 12.08
C MET A 458 -12.55 15.17 11.17
N THR A 459 -13.55 15.86 11.71
CA THR A 459 -14.32 16.89 11.00
C THR A 459 -13.43 18.06 10.58
N MET A 460 -12.54 18.53 11.46
CA MET A 460 -11.55 19.56 11.11
C MET A 460 -10.62 19.08 9.98
N VAL A 461 -10.14 17.85 10.02
CA VAL A 461 -9.30 17.28 8.95
C VAL A 461 -10.08 17.16 7.63
N ALA A 462 -11.39 16.84 7.68
CA ALA A 462 -12.26 16.85 6.51
C ALA A 462 -12.40 18.26 5.90
N ALA A 463 -12.53 19.29 6.73
CA ALA A 463 -12.52 20.70 6.30
C ALA A 463 -11.21 21.07 5.59
N MET A 464 -10.07 20.69 6.18
CA MET A 464 -8.76 20.89 5.55
C MET A 464 -8.66 20.14 4.21
N THR A 465 -9.26 18.94 4.11
CA THR A 465 -9.29 18.17 2.85
C THR A 465 -10.02 18.94 1.75
N ALA A 466 -11.19 19.46 2.03
CA ALA A 466 -11.95 20.28 1.08
C ALA A 466 -11.16 21.52 0.67
N PHE A 467 -10.51 22.19 1.63
CA PHE A 467 -9.71 23.39 1.38
C PHE A 467 -8.50 23.11 0.45
N TYR A 468 -7.63 22.15 0.77
CA TYR A 468 -6.43 21.93 -0.04
C TYR A 468 -6.72 21.33 -1.42
N MET A 469 -7.78 20.53 -1.56
CA MET A 469 -8.19 20.01 -2.86
C MET A 469 -8.70 21.10 -3.78
N PHE A 470 -9.46 22.07 -3.26
CA PHE A 470 -9.91 23.20 -4.07
C PHE A 470 -8.82 24.26 -4.28
N ARG A 471 -7.87 24.41 -3.35
CA ARG A 471 -6.63 25.15 -3.61
C ARG A 471 -5.88 24.55 -4.80
N LEU A 472 -5.72 23.21 -4.85
CA LEU A 472 -5.10 22.51 -5.95
C LEU A 472 -5.88 22.72 -7.25
N TYR A 473 -7.20 22.53 -7.22
CA TYR A 473 -8.07 22.68 -8.37
C TYR A 473 -8.02 24.10 -8.96
N TYR A 474 -8.12 25.14 -8.15
CA TYR A 474 -8.05 26.52 -8.61
C TYR A 474 -6.67 26.89 -9.13
N GLY A 475 -5.61 26.43 -8.51
CA GLY A 475 -4.24 26.66 -8.95
C GLY A 475 -3.94 26.10 -10.35
N ILE A 476 -4.62 25.01 -10.73
CA ILE A 476 -4.41 24.33 -12.02
C ILE A 476 -5.34 24.88 -13.10
N PHE A 477 -6.65 24.89 -12.84
CA PHE A 477 -7.66 25.12 -13.89
C PHE A 477 -8.16 26.57 -13.97
N TRP A 478 -7.94 27.33 -12.92
CA TRP A 478 -8.28 28.76 -12.83
C TRP A 478 -7.00 29.57 -12.66
N GLY A 479 -7.03 30.62 -11.87
CA GLY A 479 -5.85 31.41 -11.55
C GLY A 479 -5.29 32.23 -12.72
N GLN A 480 -4.00 32.49 -12.65
CA GLN A 480 -3.29 33.27 -13.66
C GLN A 480 -3.05 32.40 -14.89
N ASP A 481 -3.49 32.92 -16.06
CA ASP A 481 -3.18 32.30 -17.33
C ASP A 481 -1.68 32.55 -17.61
N ASN A 482 -0.87 31.49 -17.62
CA ASN A 482 0.56 31.57 -17.94
C ASN A 482 0.77 31.64 -19.46
N SER A 483 0.13 32.66 -20.10
CA SER A 483 0.11 32.85 -21.54
C SER A 483 1.51 32.95 -22.15
N GLU A 484 2.49 33.51 -21.45
CA GLU A 484 3.89 33.56 -21.91
C GLU A 484 4.52 32.16 -22.01
N GLN A 485 4.29 31.30 -21.06
CA GLN A 485 4.77 29.91 -21.08
C GLN A 485 4.03 29.09 -22.15
N TYR A 486 2.72 29.34 -22.32
CA TYR A 486 1.88 28.66 -23.31
C TYR A 486 2.08 29.17 -24.74
N ALA A 487 2.71 30.34 -24.92
CA ALA A 487 3.07 30.85 -26.24
C ALA A 487 4.10 29.98 -26.99
N HIS A 488 4.97 29.29 -26.22
CA HIS A 488 5.96 28.36 -26.78
C HIS A 488 5.44 26.94 -26.94
N HIS A 489 4.48 26.52 -26.11
CA HIS A 489 3.85 25.20 -26.15
C HIS A 489 2.42 25.30 -25.63
N THR A 490 1.45 25.36 -26.55
CA THR A 490 0.03 25.40 -26.17
C THR A 490 -0.41 24.07 -25.56
N PRO A 491 -0.90 24.03 -24.30
CA PRO A 491 -1.45 22.82 -23.72
C PRO A 491 -2.61 22.31 -24.59
N HIS A 492 -2.74 21.00 -24.68
CA HIS A 492 -3.84 20.34 -25.39
C HIS A 492 -4.38 19.17 -24.58
N GLU A 493 -5.60 18.73 -24.89
CA GLU A 493 -6.18 17.55 -24.25
C GLU A 493 -5.37 16.29 -24.57
N SER A 494 -5.30 15.40 -23.61
CA SER A 494 -4.57 14.14 -23.75
C SER A 494 -5.28 13.17 -24.71
N PRO A 495 -4.55 12.21 -25.32
CA PRO A 495 -5.15 11.23 -26.24
C PRO A 495 -6.21 10.37 -25.55
N TRP A 496 -7.09 9.76 -26.37
CA TRP A 496 -8.21 8.96 -25.85
C TRP A 496 -7.81 7.81 -24.92
N THR A 497 -6.62 7.23 -25.09
CA THR A 497 -6.08 6.20 -24.20
C THR A 497 -5.87 6.70 -22.77
N MET A 498 -5.67 8.00 -22.59
CA MET A 498 -5.51 8.63 -21.28
C MET A 498 -6.85 9.20 -20.77
N THR A 499 -7.69 9.77 -21.63
CA THR A 499 -8.95 10.40 -21.20
C THR A 499 -10.06 9.39 -20.92
N LEU A 500 -10.12 8.25 -21.63
CA LEU A 500 -11.12 7.20 -21.39
C LEU A 500 -11.06 6.64 -19.97
N PRO A 501 -9.88 6.27 -19.41
CA PRO A 501 -9.76 5.89 -18.00
C PRO A 501 -10.30 6.95 -17.03
N LEU A 502 -10.05 8.23 -17.29
CA LEU A 502 -10.57 9.32 -16.45
C LEU A 502 -12.11 9.35 -16.45
N ILE A 503 -12.72 9.20 -17.63
CA ILE A 503 -14.17 9.19 -17.79
C ILE A 503 -14.77 8.01 -17.04
N ILE A 504 -14.24 6.80 -17.24
CA ILE A 504 -14.73 5.58 -16.57
C ILE A 504 -14.65 5.74 -15.05
N LEU A 505 -13.50 6.13 -14.52
CA LEU A 505 -13.29 6.30 -13.07
C LEU A 505 -14.19 7.41 -12.50
N SER A 506 -14.42 8.50 -13.24
CA SER A 506 -15.31 9.57 -12.78
C SER A 506 -16.78 9.14 -12.75
N VAL A 507 -17.23 8.33 -13.72
CA VAL A 507 -18.58 7.75 -13.73
C VAL A 507 -18.77 6.81 -12.55
N ILE A 508 -17.80 5.93 -12.28
CA ILE A 508 -17.83 5.06 -11.09
C ILE A 508 -17.85 5.91 -9.81
N THR A 509 -17.06 6.98 -9.75
CA THR A 509 -17.03 7.92 -8.60
C THR A 509 -18.40 8.56 -8.35
N LEU A 510 -19.16 8.87 -9.37
CA LEU A 510 -20.54 9.41 -9.23
C LEU A 510 -21.50 8.37 -8.66
N GLY A 511 -21.43 7.11 -9.12
CA GLY A 511 -22.38 6.06 -8.77
C GLY A 511 -22.05 5.26 -7.50
N ALA A 512 -20.78 5.14 -7.14
CA ALA A 512 -20.30 4.24 -6.08
C ALA A 512 -20.89 4.52 -4.70
N GLY A 513 -21.27 5.78 -4.42
CA GLY A 513 -21.85 6.17 -3.14
C GLY A 513 -23.28 5.69 -2.90
N TRP A 514 -23.99 5.36 -3.94
CA TRP A 514 -25.39 4.91 -3.88
C TRP A 514 -25.56 3.40 -3.71
N MET A 515 -24.44 2.67 -3.70
CA MET A 515 -24.45 1.23 -3.48
C MET A 515 -24.75 0.94 -2.00
N PRO A 516 -25.63 -0.02 -1.68
CA PRO A 516 -25.87 -0.45 -0.29
C PRO A 516 -24.67 -1.29 0.21
N PHE A 517 -23.54 -0.62 0.44
CA PHE A 517 -22.23 -1.26 0.69
C PHE A 517 -22.26 -2.15 1.94
N GLY A 518 -22.96 -1.72 2.99
CA GLY A 518 -23.09 -2.47 4.23
C GLY A 518 -23.83 -3.80 4.09
N HIS A 519 -24.65 -3.97 3.03
CA HIS A 519 -25.26 -5.26 2.72
C HIS A 519 -24.24 -6.29 2.21
N PHE A 520 -23.12 -5.85 1.66
CA PHE A 520 -22.08 -6.73 1.12
C PHE A 520 -20.95 -6.92 2.11
N ILE A 521 -20.61 -5.88 2.89
CA ILE A 521 -19.45 -5.87 3.77
C ILE A 521 -19.80 -5.26 5.12
N SER A 522 -19.73 -6.10 6.16
CA SER A 522 -19.88 -5.69 7.56
C SER A 522 -18.97 -6.52 8.45
N ALA A 523 -18.65 -6.06 9.65
CA ALA A 523 -17.83 -6.80 10.58
C ALA A 523 -18.50 -8.08 11.09
N ALA A 524 -19.82 -8.04 11.26
CA ALA A 524 -20.63 -9.20 11.68
C ALA A 524 -20.91 -10.17 10.51
N GLY A 525 -20.57 -9.81 9.27
CA GLY A 525 -20.88 -10.59 8.07
C GLY A 525 -22.35 -10.53 7.63
N THR A 526 -23.26 -10.02 8.48
CA THR A 526 -24.67 -9.81 8.19
C THR A 526 -24.91 -8.47 7.51
N ALA A 527 -26.06 -8.30 6.84
CA ALA A 527 -26.39 -7.03 6.21
C ALA A 527 -26.48 -5.89 7.23
N TYR A 528 -25.78 -4.80 6.95
CA TYR A 528 -25.80 -3.57 7.74
C TYR A 528 -26.43 -2.45 6.92
N ASP A 529 -27.51 -1.86 7.45
CA ASP A 529 -28.14 -0.70 6.82
C ASP A 529 -27.40 0.59 7.21
N ILE A 530 -27.04 1.36 6.20
CA ILE A 530 -26.37 2.65 6.38
C ILE A 530 -27.40 3.66 6.85
N HIS A 531 -27.26 4.15 8.08
CA HIS A 531 -28.11 5.17 8.67
C HIS A 531 -27.34 6.49 8.81
N LEU A 532 -27.51 7.39 7.83
CA LEU A 532 -26.92 8.72 7.87
C LEU A 532 -27.48 9.50 9.07
N ASP A 533 -26.61 9.89 10.02
CA ASP A 533 -26.97 10.82 11.06
C ASP A 533 -27.14 12.22 10.46
N SER A 534 -28.41 12.69 10.40
CA SER A 534 -28.74 13.95 9.74
C SER A 534 -27.99 15.16 10.35
N SER A 535 -27.69 15.14 11.65
CA SER A 535 -26.98 16.24 12.32
C SER A 535 -25.51 16.28 11.89
N ILE A 536 -24.87 15.12 11.82
CA ILE A 536 -23.46 14.99 11.38
C ILE A 536 -23.37 15.28 9.89
N ALA A 537 -24.27 14.71 9.07
CA ALA A 537 -24.29 14.91 7.64
C ALA A 537 -24.50 16.38 7.22
N ILE A 538 -25.39 17.09 7.90
CA ILE A 538 -25.58 18.55 7.65
C ILE A 538 -24.34 19.32 8.09
N THR A 539 -23.80 19.02 9.27
CA THR A 539 -22.65 19.73 9.81
C THR A 539 -21.41 19.54 8.94
N SER A 540 -21.11 18.30 8.55
CA SER A 540 -19.97 17.98 7.68
C SER A 540 -20.12 18.63 6.29
N SER A 541 -21.33 18.62 5.73
CA SER A 541 -21.64 19.27 4.44
C SER A 541 -21.45 20.80 4.49
N VAL A 542 -21.97 21.46 5.53
CA VAL A 542 -21.83 22.91 5.71
C VAL A 542 -20.35 23.27 5.84
N ILE A 543 -19.60 22.53 6.64
CA ILE A 543 -18.17 22.77 6.84
C ILE A 543 -17.38 22.55 5.53
N ALA A 544 -17.70 21.51 4.75
CA ALA A 544 -17.08 21.26 3.45
C ALA A 544 -17.35 22.41 2.47
N VAL A 545 -18.63 22.86 2.36
CA VAL A 545 -19.01 23.99 1.49
C VAL A 545 -18.32 25.29 1.91
N LEU A 546 -18.26 25.59 3.20
CA LEU A 546 -17.56 26.77 3.72
C LEU A 546 -16.06 26.71 3.43
N SER A 547 -15.45 25.55 3.56
CA SER A 547 -14.02 25.35 3.24
C SER A 547 -13.74 25.52 1.75
N ILE A 548 -14.62 25.04 0.88
CA ILE A 548 -14.54 25.26 -0.57
C ILE A 548 -14.74 26.76 -0.88
N ALA A 549 -15.72 27.41 -0.29
CA ALA A 549 -15.95 28.84 -0.46
C ALA A 549 -14.74 29.67 -0.05
N LEU A 550 -14.10 29.33 1.08
CA LEU A 550 -12.86 29.96 1.53
C LEU A 550 -11.72 29.74 0.52
N ALA A 551 -11.53 28.52 0.04
CA ALA A 551 -10.52 28.22 -1.00
C ALA A 551 -10.81 28.98 -2.29
N THR A 552 -12.08 29.08 -2.70
CA THR A 552 -12.52 29.86 -3.86
C THR A 552 -12.16 31.34 -3.72
N TYR A 553 -12.50 31.92 -2.54
CA TYR A 553 -12.22 33.32 -2.25
C TYR A 553 -10.72 33.64 -2.31
N ILE A 554 -9.88 32.73 -1.83
CA ILE A 554 -8.42 32.94 -1.77
C ILE A 554 -7.74 32.68 -3.11
N TYR A 555 -8.14 31.61 -3.86
CA TYR A 555 -7.35 31.06 -4.96
C TYR A 555 -8.00 31.16 -6.34
N ALA A 556 -9.29 31.45 -6.48
CA ALA A 556 -9.94 31.48 -7.80
C ALA A 556 -9.56 32.70 -8.64
N GLY A 557 -9.03 33.75 -8.04
CA GLY A 557 -8.62 34.98 -8.72
C GLY A 557 -7.29 34.85 -9.47
N LYS A 558 -7.09 35.71 -10.50
CA LYS A 558 -5.83 35.80 -11.25
C LYS A 558 -4.64 36.22 -10.38
N LYS A 559 -4.85 37.07 -9.38
CA LYS A 559 -3.88 37.44 -8.34
C LYS A 559 -4.33 36.86 -7.03
N GLN A 560 -3.41 36.37 -6.23
CA GLN A 560 -3.69 35.71 -4.95
C GLN A 560 -3.15 36.53 -3.76
N PRO A 561 -3.55 37.82 -3.61
CA PRO A 561 -2.97 38.72 -2.63
C PRO A 561 -3.24 38.30 -1.19
N ILE A 562 -4.31 37.52 -0.94
CA ILE A 562 -4.66 37.02 0.37
C ILE A 562 -3.70 35.89 0.76
N ALA A 563 -3.41 34.96 -0.15
CA ALA A 563 -2.46 33.86 0.09
C ALA A 563 -1.05 34.41 0.38
N GLU A 564 -0.60 35.40 -0.39
CA GLU A 564 0.69 36.07 -0.20
C GLU A 564 0.76 36.79 1.17
N LYS A 565 -0.30 37.51 1.54
CA LYS A 565 -0.40 38.17 2.86
C LYS A 565 -0.40 37.16 4.02
N MET A 566 -1.11 36.05 3.89
CA MET A 566 -1.12 34.99 4.92
C MET A 566 0.26 34.36 5.07
N GLN A 567 0.94 34.07 3.96
CA GLN A 567 2.31 33.56 3.98
C GLN A 567 3.29 34.55 4.62
N ALA A 568 3.15 35.84 4.31
CA ALA A 568 3.97 36.89 4.92
C ALA A 568 3.67 37.11 6.42
N ALA A 569 2.42 36.91 6.86
CA ALA A 569 2.02 37.04 8.26
C ALA A 569 2.50 35.88 9.14
N LEU A 570 2.61 34.64 8.59
CA LEU A 570 2.97 33.42 9.32
C LEU A 570 4.11 32.66 8.63
N PRO A 571 5.28 33.30 8.38
CA PRO A 571 6.34 32.72 7.57
C PRO A 571 6.93 31.44 8.19
N ASN A 572 7.11 31.43 9.52
CA ASN A 572 7.66 30.27 10.24
C ASN A 572 6.74 29.06 10.16
N LEU A 573 5.44 29.26 10.38
CA LEU A 573 4.45 28.18 10.32
C LEU A 573 4.35 27.62 8.90
N HIS A 574 4.31 28.50 7.90
CA HIS A 574 4.34 28.10 6.50
C HIS A 574 5.60 27.28 6.17
N GLN A 575 6.78 27.76 6.58
CA GLN A 575 8.05 27.06 6.35
C GLN A 575 8.09 25.71 7.05
N TRP A 576 7.60 25.61 8.28
CA TRP A 576 7.54 24.35 9.03
C TRP A 576 6.66 23.33 8.30
N ALA A 577 5.46 23.70 7.92
CA ALA A 577 4.56 22.82 7.18
C ALA A 577 5.12 22.47 5.78
N TYR A 578 5.69 23.46 5.05
CA TYR A 578 6.30 23.22 3.74
C TYR A 578 7.49 22.25 3.82
N LYS A 579 8.32 22.37 4.86
CA LYS A 579 9.43 21.45 5.18
C LYS A 579 8.96 20.16 5.88
N ARG A 580 7.66 19.84 5.82
CA ARG A 580 7.11 18.60 6.39
C ARG A 580 7.42 18.45 7.88
N PHE A 581 7.41 19.57 8.63
CA PHE A 581 7.78 19.66 10.05
C PHE A 581 9.19 19.12 10.35
N TYR A 582 10.10 19.21 9.40
CA TYR A 582 11.48 18.75 9.48
C TYR A 582 11.64 17.26 9.84
N MET A 583 10.64 16.43 9.50
CA MET A 583 10.68 15.01 9.81
C MET A 583 11.81 14.29 9.05
N ASP A 584 12.07 14.67 7.78
CA ASP A 584 13.16 14.11 7.01
C ASP A 584 14.53 14.38 7.64
N GLU A 585 14.73 15.59 8.19
CA GLU A 585 15.95 16.00 8.89
C GLU A 585 16.14 15.21 10.20
N VAL A 586 15.05 14.97 10.95
CA VAL A 586 15.10 14.12 12.15
C VAL A 586 15.53 12.69 11.79
N TYR A 587 14.95 12.10 10.73
CA TYR A 587 15.35 10.76 10.27
C TYR A 587 16.80 10.72 9.81
N GLN A 588 17.28 11.74 9.08
CA GLN A 588 18.67 11.82 8.66
C GLN A 588 19.60 11.95 9.86
N PHE A 589 19.24 12.77 10.86
CA PHE A 589 20.01 12.89 12.10
C PHE A 589 20.11 11.54 12.82
N VAL A 590 19.01 10.84 13.02
CA VAL A 590 18.99 9.51 13.66
C VAL A 590 19.83 8.52 12.86
N THR A 591 19.65 8.46 11.54
CA THR A 591 20.37 7.51 10.68
C THR A 591 21.88 7.78 10.68
N HIS A 592 22.30 9.03 10.41
CA HIS A 592 23.72 9.35 10.23
C HIS A 592 24.48 9.54 11.54
N ARG A 593 23.84 10.24 12.52
CA ARG A 593 24.53 10.59 13.79
C ARG A 593 24.41 9.49 14.84
N ILE A 594 23.32 8.72 14.86
CA ILE A 594 23.10 7.67 15.85
C ILE A 594 23.42 6.30 15.27
N ILE A 595 22.65 5.85 14.24
CA ILE A 595 22.76 4.47 13.73
C ILE A 595 24.14 4.24 13.09
N PHE A 596 24.55 5.06 12.12
CA PHE A 596 25.81 4.84 11.42
C PHE A 596 27.01 5.03 12.33
N ARG A 597 26.97 6.03 13.24
CA ARG A 597 28.12 6.33 14.09
C ARG A 597 28.31 5.35 15.24
N TYR A 598 27.21 4.98 15.93
CA TYR A 598 27.30 4.22 17.18
C TYR A 598 26.93 2.74 17.03
N ILE A 599 26.28 2.34 15.92
CA ILE A 599 25.89 0.96 15.68
C ILE A 599 26.66 0.39 14.47
N SER A 600 26.49 0.98 13.27
CA SER A 600 27.05 0.39 12.05
C SER A 600 28.57 0.39 12.02
N ARG A 601 29.22 1.50 12.43
CA ARG A 601 30.69 1.57 12.45
C ARG A 601 31.34 0.60 13.43
N PRO A 602 30.91 0.47 14.69
CA PRO A 602 31.43 -0.54 15.61
C PRO A 602 31.22 -1.97 15.10
N ILE A 603 30.05 -2.28 14.54
CA ILE A 603 29.78 -3.60 13.95
C ILE A 603 30.73 -3.86 12.77
N ALA A 604 30.86 -2.91 11.85
CA ALA A 604 31.76 -3.06 10.70
C ALA A 604 33.25 -3.14 11.12
N TRP A 605 33.62 -2.48 12.23
CA TRP A 605 34.96 -2.62 12.81
C TRP A 605 35.16 -4.03 13.38
N PHE A 606 34.19 -4.53 14.14
CA PHE A 606 34.24 -5.88 14.71
C PHE A 606 34.32 -6.95 13.60
N ASP A 607 33.50 -6.82 12.59
CA ASP A 607 33.48 -7.73 11.44
C ASP A 607 34.85 -7.80 10.78
N ARG A 608 35.43 -6.65 10.39
CA ARG A 608 36.72 -6.59 9.70
C ARG A 608 37.92 -7.01 10.55
N HIS A 609 37.94 -6.63 11.85
CA HIS A 609 39.14 -6.84 12.68
C HIS A 609 39.07 -8.13 13.49
N ILE A 610 37.88 -8.55 13.89
CA ILE A 610 37.72 -9.77 14.71
C ILE A 610 37.37 -10.95 13.81
N ILE A 611 36.29 -10.86 13.01
CA ILE A 611 35.83 -12.00 12.20
C ILE A 611 36.78 -12.23 11.04
N ASP A 612 36.99 -11.26 10.17
CA ASP A 612 37.91 -11.37 9.03
C ASP A 612 39.35 -11.61 9.52
N GLY A 613 39.78 -10.87 10.56
CA GLY A 613 41.10 -11.05 11.17
C GLY A 613 41.34 -12.45 11.71
N PHE A 614 40.32 -13.11 12.27
CA PHE A 614 40.41 -14.50 12.71
C PHE A 614 40.59 -15.46 11.53
N PHE A 615 39.83 -15.28 10.45
CA PHE A 615 39.96 -16.11 9.24
C PHE A 615 41.29 -15.88 8.54
N ASP A 616 41.78 -14.64 8.50
CA ASP A 616 43.10 -14.30 7.97
C ASP A 616 44.23 -14.94 8.81
N PHE A 617 44.06 -14.97 10.14
CA PHE A 617 44.99 -15.66 11.04
C PHE A 617 45.00 -17.19 10.77
N LEU A 618 43.83 -17.81 10.60
CA LEU A 618 43.74 -19.23 10.22
C LEU A 618 44.42 -19.51 8.87
N ALA A 619 44.17 -18.65 7.88
CA ALA A 619 44.78 -18.75 6.56
C ALA A 619 46.33 -18.60 6.64
N TRP A 620 46.79 -17.61 7.42
CA TRP A 620 48.21 -17.42 7.69
C TRP A 620 48.83 -18.64 8.40
N GLY A 621 48.15 -19.17 9.42
CA GLY A 621 48.57 -20.37 10.15
C GLY A 621 48.69 -21.59 9.23
N THR A 622 47.70 -21.80 8.39
CA THR A 622 47.69 -22.87 7.38
C THR A 622 48.85 -22.70 6.38
N GLN A 623 49.10 -21.49 5.89
CA GLN A 623 50.21 -21.22 5.01
C GLN A 623 51.57 -21.48 5.70
N ARG A 624 51.72 -21.09 6.97
CA ARG A 624 52.96 -21.35 7.75
C ARG A 624 53.17 -22.85 7.95
N LEU A 625 52.12 -23.56 8.35
CA LEU A 625 52.16 -25.01 8.51
C LEU A 625 52.52 -25.69 7.18
N SER A 626 51.91 -25.28 6.06
CA SER A 626 52.23 -25.76 4.73
C SER A 626 53.71 -25.54 4.38
N LEU A 627 54.24 -24.38 4.67
CA LEU A 627 55.68 -24.10 4.42
C LEU A 627 56.60 -24.96 5.29
N CYS A 628 56.23 -25.27 6.54
CA CYS A 628 56.97 -26.17 7.41
C CYS A 628 56.97 -27.62 6.87
N ILE A 629 55.81 -28.07 6.39
CA ILE A 629 55.64 -29.45 5.88
C ILE A 629 56.25 -29.60 4.48
N ARG A 630 56.38 -28.54 3.71
CA ARG A 630 56.94 -28.54 2.36
C ARG A 630 58.33 -29.15 2.28
N GLY A 631 59.16 -29.00 3.35
CA GLY A 631 60.48 -29.61 3.45
C GLY A 631 60.48 -31.13 3.45
N LEU A 632 59.35 -31.77 3.78
CA LEU A 632 59.18 -33.21 3.72
C LEU A 632 59.06 -33.75 2.28
N GLN A 633 58.67 -32.86 1.35
CA GLN A 633 58.57 -33.18 -0.10
C GLN A 633 59.90 -32.84 -0.82
N ASN A 634 60.93 -33.62 -0.56
CA ASN A 634 62.27 -33.41 -1.14
C ASN A 634 62.54 -34.19 -2.42
N GLY A 635 61.56 -34.93 -2.94
CA GLY A 635 61.66 -35.76 -4.15
C GLY A 635 62.43 -37.08 -3.96
N SER A 636 62.92 -37.37 -2.73
CA SER A 636 63.63 -38.60 -2.41
C SER A 636 62.64 -39.73 -2.03
N VAL A 637 62.62 -40.79 -2.83
CA VAL A 637 61.78 -41.98 -2.57
C VAL A 637 62.10 -42.63 -1.22
N GLN A 638 63.42 -42.62 -0.85
CA GLN A 638 63.88 -43.19 0.42
C GLN A 638 63.33 -42.42 1.62
N THR A 639 63.26 -41.08 1.54
CA THR A 639 62.66 -40.26 2.60
C THR A 639 61.15 -40.53 2.74
N TYR A 640 60.47 -40.68 1.64
CA TYR A 640 59.01 -41.02 1.67
C TYR A 640 58.76 -42.40 2.24
N ALA A 641 59.55 -43.39 1.86
CA ALA A 641 59.46 -44.74 2.41
C ALA A 641 59.72 -44.76 3.92
N PHE A 642 60.70 -43.97 4.39
CA PHE A 642 61.04 -43.84 5.82
C PHE A 642 59.88 -43.18 6.59
N VAL A 643 59.32 -42.07 6.09
CA VAL A 643 58.20 -41.38 6.71
C VAL A 643 56.94 -42.24 6.75
N PHE A 644 56.68 -43.03 5.68
CA PHE A 644 55.59 -43.98 5.62
C PHE A 644 55.72 -45.07 6.68
N LEU A 645 56.90 -45.68 6.80
CA LEU A 645 57.23 -46.69 7.82
C LEU A 645 57.09 -46.12 9.26
N LEU A 646 57.59 -44.92 9.48
CA LEU A 646 57.49 -44.26 10.76
C LEU A 646 56.04 -43.96 11.13
N GLY A 647 55.25 -43.45 10.20
CA GLY A 647 53.80 -43.19 10.38
C GLY A 647 53.01 -44.45 10.68
N THR A 648 53.31 -45.57 9.96
CA THR A 648 52.68 -46.88 10.19
C THR A 648 53.03 -47.41 11.60
N LEU A 649 54.33 -47.27 12.04
CA LEU A 649 54.74 -47.63 13.37
C LEU A 649 54.06 -46.82 14.48
N VAL A 650 53.89 -45.52 14.29
CA VAL A 650 53.18 -44.63 15.21
C VAL A 650 51.69 -45.03 15.30
N LEU A 651 51.02 -45.30 14.17
CA LEU A 651 49.65 -45.76 14.14
C LEU A 651 49.47 -47.13 14.84
N LEU A 652 50.41 -48.08 14.62
CA LEU A 652 50.42 -49.35 15.32
C LEU A 652 50.58 -49.17 16.83
N LEU A 653 51.47 -48.29 17.26
CA LEU A 653 51.68 -47.98 18.68
C LEU A 653 50.38 -47.38 19.31
N ILE A 654 49.71 -46.49 18.62
CA ILE A 654 48.41 -45.89 19.08
C ILE A 654 47.31 -46.95 19.14
N MET A 655 47.33 -47.96 18.25
CA MET A 655 46.34 -49.05 18.29
C MET A 655 46.63 -50.11 19.34
N ILE A 656 47.87 -50.24 19.87
CA ILE A 656 48.28 -51.19 20.89
C ILE A 656 48.16 -50.61 22.32
N LEU A 657 48.29 -49.31 22.44
CA LEU A 657 48.03 -48.52 23.65
C LEU A 657 46.51 -48.25 23.84
#